data_39cbe1e135ec7c522bc7e91ba09e898b
#
_entry.id   39cbe1e135ec7c522bc7e91ba09e898b
#
_cell.length_a   1.000
_cell.length_b   1.000
_cell.length_c   1.000
_cell.angle_alpha   90.00
_cell.angle_beta   90.00
_cell.angle_gamma   90.00
#
_symmetry.space_group_name_H-M   'P 1'
#
loop_
_entity.id
_entity.type
_entity.pdbx_description
1 polymer ?
#
loop_
_entity_poly.entity_id
_entity_poly.type
_entity_poly.pdbx_seq_one_letter_code
_entity_poly.pdbx_strand_id
1 'polypeptide(L)'
;MKVSFLKLSRKKEVIKRLELSDLAEMIRENPEKDRVFNLRLNYQFYKPKRMPDGQITLDDQQHTVNLPRILFAAECINYKEIQKGLKYNGLVVVEVNGLKTYEEAASIRNQTARLDETMMAFLGASGMSVKIVCRGELFGDGGLPTKEDEIRMFHKNLYETARRAYQNQFGLDIEYLEPQLERTVYMSADPEMYFNPNARPFKADTKKHEELEPAKISWENDMLMPGRTITRTYHFNWLFILREVLGEYFDLPDENRQMQLLQQIARKSLEQGIPLAHAQGMALEHPLFHNDPDLVKSVFSTTYEITLMEDYRKKHKMKPLKSVPQETLQTMRTEIFLTANYDMRKNLMTGVAEYRMKYSEDQTFKPLTEEVRNDMTIEAREQGLKSWDQDVNRFIDSTRIEQYDPVNTWLKELPAWDGEDRIAALAKRVPTEQPHWENYLRYWLMGMVAQWRESDKQLTGNALTPLLIGRQGCGKTRFCKILLPPELRDYYNDKLHFKNEFDLNIVLTSFALINIDEFDKTTNSQQIVLKYLLSSSDVKFRPPYGKTIKQYRRYTSFIGTTNQMQPLVDPTGSRRFVCVGIPNGQSIDFTDDIDHRQLYAQVLQMVISGERYWLEDSEIAELMRENEPYQRTVALEEMIAETFRKPKENEGRWWGTSEILSLFVSKYTYFDAEKMSPNKLGRALNSYKFNFKHRVVNGLSEYWLKEK
;
A
#
# COMPACT_ATOMS: atom_id res chain seq x y z
N MET A 1 -9.49 44.75 6.75
CA MET A 1 -9.91 43.60 5.91
C MET A 1 -10.76 42.69 6.76
N LYS A 2 -11.99 42.38 6.32
CA LYS A 2 -12.97 41.66 7.14
C LYS A 2 -13.07 40.16 6.74
N VAL A 3 -13.29 39.33 7.72
CA VAL A 3 -13.51 37.89 7.60
C VAL A 3 -14.80 37.52 8.35
N SER A 4 -15.33 36.33 8.10
CA SER A 4 -16.52 35.86 8.78
C SER A 4 -16.18 34.82 9.85
N PHE A 5 -16.67 35.09 11.05
CA PHE A 5 -16.50 34.23 12.23
C PHE A 5 -17.84 33.56 12.57
N LEU A 6 -17.86 32.24 12.55
CA LEU A 6 -19.03 31.41 12.69
C LEU A 6 -19.00 30.69 14.03
N LYS A 7 -19.99 30.93 14.89
CA LYS A 7 -20.11 30.26 16.21
C LYS A 7 -21.48 29.65 16.38
N LEU A 8 -21.55 28.41 16.82
CA LEU A 8 -22.81 27.75 17.16
C LEU A 8 -23.31 28.28 18.51
N SER A 9 -24.51 28.86 18.54
CA SER A 9 -25.17 29.34 19.75
C SER A 9 -26.60 28.82 19.81
N ARG A 10 -26.94 28.06 20.88
CA ARG A 10 -28.28 27.46 21.10
C ARG A 10 -28.85 26.74 19.87
N LYS A 11 -28.04 25.88 19.24
CA LYS A 11 -28.37 25.14 17.98
C LYS A 11 -28.53 26.01 16.72
N LYS A 12 -28.19 27.31 16.78
CA LYS A 12 -28.18 28.20 15.60
C LYS A 12 -26.78 28.70 15.36
N GLU A 13 -26.35 28.74 14.11
CA GLU A 13 -25.09 29.31 13.72
C GLU A 13 -25.21 30.85 13.69
N VAL A 14 -24.35 31.53 14.44
CA VAL A 14 -24.25 32.99 14.50
C VAL A 14 -23.00 33.40 13.74
N ILE A 15 -23.16 34.29 12.76
CA ILE A 15 -22.05 34.84 11.99
C ILE A 15 -21.75 36.24 12.46
N LYS A 16 -20.47 36.49 12.76
CA LYS A 16 -19.94 37.83 13.06
C LYS A 16 -18.89 38.20 12.03
N ARG A 17 -18.83 39.46 11.66
CA ARG A 17 -17.74 40.01 10.85
C ARG A 17 -16.68 40.56 11.78
N LEU A 18 -15.45 40.17 11.55
CA LEU A 18 -14.29 40.60 12.34
C LEU A 18 -13.29 41.27 11.39
N GLU A 19 -12.59 42.29 11.89
CA GLU A 19 -11.37 42.72 11.24
C GLU A 19 -10.29 41.64 11.42
N LEU A 20 -9.39 41.53 10.46
CA LEU A 20 -8.34 40.51 10.50
C LEU A 20 -7.39 40.70 11.66
N SER A 21 -7.16 41.96 12.10
CA SER A 21 -6.43 42.32 13.30
C SER A 21 -7.08 41.76 14.58
N ASP A 22 -8.40 41.94 14.69
CA ASP A 22 -9.15 41.48 15.86
C ASP A 22 -9.15 39.93 15.93
N LEU A 23 -9.24 39.31 14.75
CA LEU A 23 -9.10 37.85 14.67
C LEU A 23 -7.70 37.38 15.09
N ALA A 24 -6.65 38.10 14.72
CA ALA A 24 -5.29 37.77 15.12
C ALA A 24 -5.12 37.83 16.64
N GLU A 25 -5.67 38.88 17.28
CA GLU A 25 -5.71 38.99 18.74
C GLU A 25 -6.53 37.85 19.37
N MET A 26 -7.67 37.53 18.80
CA MET A 26 -8.49 36.40 19.26
C MET A 26 -7.75 35.06 19.17
N ILE A 27 -6.91 34.83 18.18
CA ILE A 27 -6.12 33.59 18.07
C ILE A 27 -5.02 33.58 19.13
N ARG A 28 -4.38 34.71 19.43
CA ARG A 28 -3.35 34.83 20.47
C ARG A 28 -3.91 34.63 21.86
N GLU A 29 -5.02 35.28 22.16
CA GLU A 29 -5.60 35.31 23.52
C GLU A 29 -6.84 34.44 23.65
N ASN A 30 -7.12 33.61 22.74
CA ASN A 30 -8.38 32.88 22.49
C ASN A 30 -9.23 32.64 23.74
N PRO A 31 -10.46 33.19 23.80
CA PRO A 31 -11.39 32.93 24.89
C PRO A 31 -11.84 31.45 24.98
N GLU A 32 -11.65 30.67 23.94
CA GLU A 32 -11.91 29.24 23.91
C GLU A 32 -10.61 28.40 24.11
N LYS A 33 -9.53 29.03 24.61
CA LYS A 33 -8.22 28.39 24.79
C LYS A 33 -8.30 27.07 25.56
N ASP A 34 -9.14 26.98 26.56
CA ASP A 34 -9.29 25.77 27.36
C ASP A 34 -9.88 24.63 26.58
N ARG A 35 -10.82 24.93 25.66
CA ARG A 35 -11.38 23.92 24.72
C ARG A 35 -10.36 23.46 23.70
N VAL A 36 -9.58 24.38 23.15
CA VAL A 36 -8.49 24.04 22.21
C VAL A 36 -7.40 23.26 22.93
N PHE A 37 -7.06 23.64 24.15
CA PHE A 37 -6.06 22.93 24.96
C PHE A 37 -6.54 21.50 25.30
N ASN A 38 -7.75 21.35 25.80
CA ASN A 38 -8.34 20.04 26.07
C ASN A 38 -8.44 19.17 24.81
N LEU A 39 -8.74 19.78 23.68
CA LEU A 39 -8.75 19.09 22.40
C LEU A 39 -7.35 18.56 22.04
N ARG A 40 -6.31 19.38 22.15
CA ARG A 40 -4.92 18.97 21.86
C ARG A 40 -4.46 17.87 22.81
N LEU A 41 -4.82 17.94 24.07
CA LEU A 41 -4.48 16.93 25.08
C LEU A 41 -5.17 15.60 24.79
N ASN A 42 -6.45 15.64 24.46
CA ASN A 42 -7.21 14.45 24.10
C ASN A 42 -6.77 13.88 22.75
N TYR A 43 -6.38 14.73 21.80
CA TYR A 43 -5.88 14.28 20.50
C TYR A 43 -4.58 13.47 20.61
N GLN A 44 -3.71 13.78 21.58
CA GLN A 44 -2.49 12.99 21.83
C GLN A 44 -2.80 11.59 22.40
N PHE A 45 -3.90 11.46 23.15
CA PHE A 45 -4.24 10.21 23.86
C PHE A 45 -5.39 9.43 23.25
N TYR A 46 -6.33 10.08 22.56
CA TYR A 46 -7.54 9.48 22.02
C TYR A 46 -7.72 9.84 20.55
N LYS A 47 -7.63 8.84 19.67
CA LYS A 47 -8.00 9.05 18.27
C LYS A 47 -9.48 9.40 18.17
N PRO A 48 -9.86 10.43 17.40
CA PRO A 48 -11.26 10.77 17.18
C PRO A 48 -12.05 9.58 16.64
N LYS A 49 -13.18 9.24 17.25
CA LYS A 49 -14.09 8.20 16.76
C LYS A 49 -15.24 8.84 16.00
N ARG A 50 -15.59 8.28 14.86
CA ARG A 50 -16.73 8.70 14.06
C ARG A 50 -17.99 7.98 14.55
N MET A 51 -19.02 8.76 14.82
CA MET A 51 -20.35 8.25 15.18
C MET A 51 -21.17 7.92 13.92
N PRO A 52 -22.16 7.01 13.99
CA PRO A 52 -23.00 6.66 12.86
C PRO A 52 -23.76 7.85 12.23
N ASP A 53 -24.01 8.90 13.01
CA ASP A 53 -24.63 10.15 12.57
C ASP A 53 -23.65 11.14 11.89
N GLY A 54 -22.39 10.71 11.68
CA GLY A 54 -21.34 11.53 11.09
C GLY A 54 -20.67 12.50 12.05
N GLN A 55 -21.07 12.57 13.31
CA GLN A 55 -20.40 13.37 14.32
C GLN A 55 -19.10 12.68 14.78
N ILE A 56 -18.13 13.50 15.18
CA ILE A 56 -16.87 13.00 15.74
C ILE A 56 -16.82 13.27 17.22
N THR A 57 -16.52 12.23 17.97
CA THR A 57 -16.31 12.30 19.41
C THR A 57 -14.86 12.02 19.73
N LEU A 58 -14.37 12.69 20.79
CA LEU A 58 -13.00 12.54 21.28
C LEU A 58 -12.90 11.58 22.47
N ASP A 59 -14.03 11.17 23.02
CA ASP A 59 -14.09 10.25 24.15
C ASP A 59 -15.30 9.32 24.08
N ASP A 60 -15.35 8.34 24.98
CA ASP A 60 -16.49 7.42 25.12
C ASP A 60 -17.77 8.10 25.65
N GLN A 61 -17.71 9.38 26.04
CA GLN A 61 -18.84 10.17 26.54
C GLN A 61 -19.51 11.04 25.46
N GLN A 62 -19.13 10.86 24.18
CA GLN A 62 -19.76 11.51 23.03
C GLN A 62 -19.68 13.06 22.99
N HIS A 63 -18.60 13.65 23.51
CA HIS A 63 -18.41 15.09 23.42
C HIS A 63 -18.04 15.51 21.99
N THR A 64 -18.91 16.24 21.33
CA THR A 64 -18.64 16.81 20.00
C THR A 64 -17.69 18.00 20.08
N VAL A 65 -16.75 18.07 19.12
CA VAL A 65 -15.88 19.25 18.97
C VAL A 65 -16.69 20.42 18.47
N ASN A 66 -17.06 21.32 19.35
CA ASN A 66 -17.84 22.52 19.03
C ASN A 66 -16.94 23.76 19.12
N LEU A 67 -16.03 23.91 18.15
CA LEU A 67 -15.22 25.11 18.03
C LEU A 67 -15.81 26.08 17.01
N PRO A 68 -15.68 27.40 17.24
CA PRO A 68 -16.00 28.39 16.19
C PRO A 68 -15.17 28.15 14.93
N ARG A 69 -15.68 28.65 13.81
CA ARG A 69 -15.03 28.51 12.49
C ARG A 69 -14.79 29.89 11.89
N ILE A 70 -13.78 30.01 11.05
CA ILE A 70 -13.38 31.24 10.37
C ILE A 70 -13.48 31.01 8.86
N LEU A 71 -14.20 31.85 8.16
CA LEU A 71 -14.20 31.93 6.71
C LEU A 71 -13.29 33.10 6.32
N PHE A 72 -12.10 32.79 5.83
CA PHE A 72 -11.09 33.80 5.46
C PHE A 72 -11.38 34.44 4.10
N ALA A 73 -11.80 33.69 3.10
CA ALA A 73 -11.90 34.14 1.71
C ALA A 73 -13.00 35.16 1.48
N ALA A 74 -13.98 35.27 2.38
CA ALA A 74 -15.13 36.14 2.13
C ALA A 74 -15.81 36.67 3.41
N GLU A 75 -16.48 37.82 3.26
CA GLU A 75 -17.44 38.33 4.22
C GLU A 75 -18.85 37.83 3.90
N CYS A 76 -19.55 37.26 4.88
CA CYS A 76 -20.97 36.98 4.78
C CYS A 76 -21.77 38.28 5.04
N ILE A 77 -22.51 38.73 4.08
CA ILE A 77 -23.26 39.97 4.20
C ILE A 77 -24.58 39.78 4.96
N ASN A 78 -25.23 38.60 4.83
CA ASN A 78 -26.45 38.30 5.56
C ASN A 78 -26.60 36.78 5.78
N TYR A 79 -26.90 36.34 7.01
CA TYR A 79 -27.03 34.89 7.34
C TYR A 79 -28.21 34.21 6.62
N LYS A 80 -29.32 34.93 6.41
CA LYS A 80 -30.46 34.40 5.63
C LYS A 80 -30.15 34.33 4.12
N GLU A 81 -29.07 34.95 3.67
CA GLU A 81 -28.64 35.09 2.29
C GLU A 81 -27.18 34.67 2.09
N ILE A 82 -26.66 33.67 2.81
CA ILE A 82 -25.33 33.06 2.52
C ILE A 82 -25.24 32.70 1.03
N GLN A 83 -26.37 32.43 0.41
CA GLN A 83 -26.51 32.12 -1.00
C GLN A 83 -26.38 33.32 -1.95
N LYS A 84 -26.53 34.56 -1.43
CA LYS A 84 -26.51 35.80 -2.27
C LYS A 84 -25.49 36.85 -1.86
N GLY A 85 -24.65 36.58 -0.86
CA GLY A 85 -23.92 37.69 -0.25
C GLY A 85 -22.53 37.37 0.29
N LEU A 86 -21.72 36.57 -0.43
CA LEU A 86 -20.30 36.48 -0.15
C LEU A 86 -19.57 37.62 -0.84
N LYS A 87 -19.00 38.53 -0.06
CA LYS A 87 -18.10 39.55 -0.59
C LYS A 87 -16.69 39.03 -0.51
N TYR A 88 -16.11 38.69 -1.62
CA TYR A 88 -14.74 38.21 -1.73
C TYR A 88 -13.75 39.26 -1.25
N ASN A 89 -12.74 38.84 -0.48
CA ASN A 89 -11.75 39.74 0.12
C ASN A 89 -10.31 39.48 -0.34
N GLY A 90 -10.10 38.50 -1.23
CA GLY A 90 -8.80 38.19 -1.80
C GLY A 90 -7.87 37.40 -0.86
N LEU A 91 -8.37 36.86 0.26
CA LEU A 91 -7.58 36.01 1.13
C LEU A 91 -7.68 34.53 0.72
N VAL A 92 -6.57 33.82 0.85
CA VAL A 92 -6.47 32.37 0.67
C VAL A 92 -5.77 31.75 1.87
N VAL A 93 -6.14 30.51 2.20
CA VAL A 93 -5.50 29.73 3.26
C VAL A 93 -4.80 28.53 2.65
N VAL A 94 -3.49 28.44 2.88
CA VAL A 94 -2.68 27.26 2.62
C VAL A 94 -2.48 26.49 3.92
N GLU A 95 -2.61 25.20 3.88
CA GLU A 95 -2.53 24.35 5.09
C GLU A 95 -1.42 23.32 4.95
N VAL A 96 -0.58 23.24 5.97
CA VAL A 96 0.40 22.17 6.16
C VAL A 96 -0.16 21.22 7.21
N ASN A 97 -0.52 20.01 6.81
CA ASN A 97 -1.18 19.02 7.65
C ASN A 97 -0.29 17.80 7.86
N GLY A 98 -0.73 16.83 8.68
CA GLY A 98 -0.01 15.57 8.87
C GLY A 98 1.27 15.66 9.69
N LEU A 99 1.48 16.74 10.44
CA LEU A 99 2.67 16.93 11.26
C LEU A 99 2.65 16.03 12.49
N LYS A 100 3.82 15.53 12.88
CA LYS A 100 3.93 14.50 13.91
C LYS A 100 3.99 15.06 15.33
N THR A 101 4.52 16.27 15.48
CA THR A 101 4.69 16.90 16.80
C THR A 101 4.31 18.38 16.78
N TYR A 102 4.02 18.92 17.98
CA TYR A 102 3.75 20.34 18.17
C TYR A 102 4.97 21.22 17.83
N GLU A 103 6.16 20.73 18.15
CA GLU A 103 7.44 21.41 17.89
C GLU A 103 7.70 21.51 16.37
N GLU A 104 7.40 20.45 15.63
CA GLU A 104 7.48 20.45 14.18
C GLU A 104 6.53 21.49 13.57
N ALA A 105 5.29 21.52 14.04
CA ALA A 105 4.31 22.51 13.59
C ALA A 105 4.73 23.95 13.95
N ALA A 106 5.25 24.18 15.14
CA ALA A 106 5.76 25.49 15.55
C ALA A 106 6.98 25.93 14.70
N SER A 107 7.88 24.99 14.37
CA SER A 107 9.01 25.25 13.49
C SER A 107 8.55 25.66 12.09
N ILE A 108 7.60 24.94 11.49
CA ILE A 108 7.06 25.23 10.16
C ILE A 108 6.30 26.58 10.17
N ARG A 109 5.50 26.88 11.22
CA ARG A 109 4.89 28.20 11.39
C ARG A 109 5.92 29.31 11.32
N ASN A 110 7.03 29.17 12.07
CA ASN A 110 8.08 30.17 12.11
C ASN A 110 8.87 30.29 10.79
N GLN A 111 9.03 29.18 10.05
CA GLN A 111 9.63 29.19 8.73
C GLN A 111 8.75 29.92 7.73
N THR A 112 7.46 29.57 7.66
CA THR A 112 6.52 30.15 6.71
C THR A 112 6.25 31.63 6.96
N ALA A 113 6.41 32.10 8.21
CA ALA A 113 6.36 33.52 8.58
C ALA A 113 7.48 34.38 7.96
N ARG A 114 8.54 33.77 7.40
CA ARG A 114 9.66 34.50 6.79
C ARG A 114 9.39 34.95 5.35
N LEU A 115 8.34 34.44 4.72
CA LEU A 115 7.99 34.88 3.38
C LEU A 115 7.22 36.21 3.48
N ASP A 116 7.62 37.21 2.70
CA ASP A 116 7.04 38.55 2.72
C ASP A 116 5.54 38.57 2.38
N GLU A 117 5.06 37.57 1.69
CA GLU A 117 3.66 37.37 1.30
C GLU A 117 2.81 36.71 2.40
N THR A 118 3.43 36.25 3.48
CA THR A 118 2.69 35.65 4.61
C THR A 118 2.00 36.74 5.44
N MET A 119 0.69 36.77 5.42
CA MET A 119 -0.09 37.68 6.24
C MET A 119 -0.35 37.14 7.64
N MET A 120 -0.71 35.86 7.75
CA MET A 120 -0.84 35.17 9.05
C MET A 120 -0.24 33.77 8.94
N ALA A 121 0.39 33.30 10.01
CA ALA A 121 0.75 31.91 10.19
C ALA A 121 0.48 31.47 11.64
N PHE A 122 -0.30 30.43 11.83
CA PHE A 122 -0.70 29.96 13.15
C PHE A 122 -0.94 28.45 13.16
N LEU A 123 -0.81 27.87 14.35
CA LEU A 123 -1.08 26.44 14.55
C LEU A 123 -2.58 26.17 14.44
N GLY A 124 -2.95 25.12 13.76
CA GLY A 124 -4.33 24.65 13.71
C GLY A 124 -4.85 24.21 15.08
N ALA A 125 -6.13 23.97 15.21
CA ALA A 125 -6.76 23.64 16.48
C ALA A 125 -6.20 22.35 17.11
N SER A 126 -5.78 21.36 16.30
CA SER A 126 -5.09 20.14 16.78
C SER A 126 -3.69 20.39 17.36
N GLY A 127 -3.04 21.47 16.98
CA GLY A 127 -1.62 21.68 17.24
C GLY A 127 -0.67 20.92 16.27
N MET A 128 -1.20 20.08 15.37
CA MET A 128 -0.45 19.24 14.43
C MET A 128 -0.60 19.70 12.97
N SER A 129 -0.96 20.94 12.76
CA SER A 129 -1.06 21.57 11.44
C SER A 129 -0.74 23.05 11.53
N VAL A 130 -0.35 23.63 10.40
CA VAL A 130 -0.10 25.07 10.27
C VAL A 130 -1.07 25.66 9.24
N LYS A 131 -1.68 26.79 9.60
CA LYS A 131 -2.58 27.56 8.72
C LYS A 131 -1.86 28.84 8.32
N ILE A 132 -1.71 29.03 7.01
CA ILE A 132 -1.00 30.16 6.41
C ILE A 132 -2.01 30.96 5.60
N VAL A 133 -2.20 32.21 5.95
CA VAL A 133 -3.13 33.13 5.27
C VAL A 133 -2.33 34.10 4.42
N CYS A 134 -2.67 34.18 3.15
CA CYS A 134 -2.07 35.09 2.17
C CYS A 134 -3.11 35.95 1.50
N ARG A 135 -2.68 37.08 0.94
CA ARG A 135 -3.51 37.98 0.14
C ARG A 135 -3.12 37.90 -1.34
N GLY A 136 -4.09 38.00 -2.22
CA GLY A 136 -3.86 38.05 -3.66
C GLY A 136 -4.35 39.32 -4.32
N GLU A 137 -3.76 39.64 -5.48
CA GLU A 137 -4.15 40.70 -6.40
C GLU A 137 -3.98 40.24 -7.85
N LEU A 138 -4.76 40.81 -8.75
CA LEU A 138 -4.62 40.55 -10.18
C LEU A 138 -3.26 41.05 -10.72
N PHE A 139 -2.78 40.40 -11.77
CA PHE A 139 -1.65 40.91 -12.54
C PHE A 139 -2.05 42.26 -13.20
N GLY A 140 -1.13 43.22 -13.28
CA GLY A 140 -1.34 44.54 -13.86
C GLY A 140 -1.74 45.58 -12.82
N ASP A 141 -2.92 46.18 -12.95
CA ASP A 141 -3.38 47.35 -12.17
C ASP A 141 -3.67 47.05 -10.69
N GLY A 142 -3.56 45.82 -10.25
CA GLY A 142 -3.90 45.38 -8.89
C GLY A 142 -5.42 45.33 -8.69
N GLY A 143 -5.85 44.87 -7.52
CA GLY A 143 -7.27 44.74 -7.19
C GLY A 143 -7.76 43.28 -7.29
N LEU A 144 -9.08 43.13 -7.14
CA LEU A 144 -9.74 41.82 -7.13
C LEU A 144 -10.74 41.70 -8.25
N PRO A 145 -10.97 40.48 -8.80
CA PRO A 145 -12.04 40.29 -9.80
C PRO A 145 -13.40 40.53 -9.18
N THR A 146 -14.37 40.92 -10.02
CA THR A 146 -15.73 41.30 -9.58
C THR A 146 -16.80 40.32 -10.00
N LYS A 147 -16.58 39.56 -11.09
CA LYS A 147 -17.53 38.55 -11.57
C LYS A 147 -17.30 37.20 -10.85
N GLU A 148 -18.35 36.50 -10.54
CA GLU A 148 -18.32 35.28 -9.75
C GLU A 148 -17.38 34.19 -10.32
N ASP A 149 -17.48 33.92 -11.62
CA ASP A 149 -16.63 32.94 -12.30
C ASP A 149 -15.15 33.35 -12.29
N GLU A 150 -14.88 34.64 -12.50
CA GLU A 150 -13.52 35.18 -12.42
C GLU A 150 -12.97 35.11 -10.98
N ILE A 151 -13.80 35.36 -9.97
CA ILE A 151 -13.44 35.24 -8.55
C ILE A 151 -13.05 33.80 -8.22
N ARG A 152 -13.85 32.80 -8.61
CA ARG A 152 -13.57 31.41 -8.36
C ARG A 152 -12.28 30.95 -9.02
N MET A 153 -12.05 31.33 -10.27
CA MET A 153 -10.83 30.99 -10.99
C MET A 153 -9.61 31.68 -10.39
N PHE A 154 -9.74 33.00 -10.10
CA PHE A 154 -8.68 33.75 -9.43
C PHE A 154 -8.30 33.12 -8.07
N HIS A 155 -9.29 32.77 -7.26
CA HIS A 155 -9.06 32.16 -5.96
C HIS A 155 -8.32 30.82 -6.07
N LYS A 156 -8.67 30.02 -7.07
CA LYS A 156 -7.98 28.75 -7.38
C LYS A 156 -6.52 28.97 -7.80
N ASN A 157 -6.29 29.91 -8.72
CA ASN A 157 -4.95 30.26 -9.19
C ASN A 157 -4.10 30.88 -8.08
N LEU A 158 -4.71 31.73 -7.23
CA LEU A 158 -4.05 32.31 -6.06
C LEU A 158 -3.61 31.24 -5.05
N TYR A 159 -4.50 30.28 -4.77
CA TYR A 159 -4.17 29.16 -3.86
C TYR A 159 -2.98 28.36 -4.39
N GLU A 160 -3.00 28.02 -5.68
CA GLU A 160 -1.93 27.23 -6.28
C GLU A 160 -0.60 27.99 -6.31
N THR A 161 -0.65 29.30 -6.61
CA THR A 161 0.53 30.16 -6.58
C THR A 161 1.13 30.22 -5.18
N ALA A 162 0.31 30.43 -4.15
CA ALA A 162 0.77 30.46 -2.77
C ALA A 162 1.30 29.09 -2.33
N ARG A 163 0.57 27.99 -2.60
CA ARG A 163 0.98 26.64 -2.28
C ARG A 163 2.38 26.32 -2.83
N ARG A 164 2.59 26.53 -4.12
CA ARG A 164 3.89 26.29 -4.79
C ARG A 164 4.99 27.19 -4.25
N ALA A 165 4.70 28.43 -3.88
CA ALA A 165 5.69 29.33 -3.29
C ALA A 165 6.22 28.74 -1.97
N TYR A 166 5.35 28.26 -1.08
CA TYR A 166 5.76 27.64 0.20
C TYR A 166 6.44 26.29 0.00
N GLN A 167 5.96 25.47 -0.94
CA GLN A 167 6.63 24.20 -1.27
C GLN A 167 8.06 24.42 -1.77
N ASN A 168 8.24 25.33 -2.72
CA ASN A 168 9.55 25.58 -3.33
C ASN A 168 10.53 26.28 -2.36
N GLN A 169 10.03 27.24 -1.56
CA GLN A 169 10.86 28.03 -0.67
C GLN A 169 11.35 27.24 0.55
N PHE A 170 10.51 26.37 1.08
CA PHE A 170 10.77 25.71 2.37
C PHE A 170 10.84 24.18 2.28
N GLY A 171 10.71 23.61 1.07
CA GLY A 171 10.71 22.15 0.88
C GLY A 171 9.55 21.42 1.57
N LEU A 172 8.41 22.11 1.76
CA LEU A 172 7.27 21.56 2.46
C LEU A 172 6.43 20.68 1.53
N ASP A 173 6.02 19.52 2.00
CA ASP A 173 5.00 18.72 1.33
C ASP A 173 3.61 19.28 1.68
N ILE A 174 3.04 20.06 0.76
CA ILE A 174 1.73 20.70 0.94
C ILE A 174 0.75 20.07 -0.05
N GLU A 175 -0.14 19.27 0.49
CA GLU A 175 -1.18 18.63 -0.28
C GLU A 175 -2.09 19.65 -0.99
N TYR A 176 -2.48 19.33 -2.24
CA TYR A 176 -3.45 20.17 -2.94
C TYR A 176 -4.85 19.95 -2.40
N LEU A 177 -5.44 21.04 -1.91
CA LEU A 177 -6.81 21.07 -1.41
C LEU A 177 -7.64 21.95 -2.30
N GLU A 178 -8.79 21.47 -2.79
CA GLU A 178 -9.67 22.29 -3.65
C GLU A 178 -10.01 23.61 -2.95
N PRO A 179 -9.54 24.74 -3.47
CA PRO A 179 -9.72 26.04 -2.83
C PRO A 179 -11.13 26.59 -3.09
N GLN A 180 -12.07 26.28 -2.22
CA GLN A 180 -13.43 26.79 -2.26
C GLN A 180 -13.53 28.09 -1.47
N LEU A 181 -14.30 29.07 -2.01
CA LEU A 181 -14.52 30.35 -1.33
C LEU A 181 -15.18 30.20 0.04
N GLU A 182 -15.98 29.16 0.20
CA GLU A 182 -16.76 28.82 1.38
C GLU A 182 -15.97 28.02 2.42
N ARG A 183 -14.71 27.73 2.14
CA ARG A 183 -13.86 26.93 3.03
C ARG A 183 -13.63 27.66 4.35
N THR A 184 -13.89 26.99 5.45
CA THR A 184 -13.67 27.53 6.80
C THR A 184 -12.56 26.77 7.52
N VAL A 185 -11.90 27.45 8.42
CA VAL A 185 -10.87 26.93 9.33
C VAL A 185 -11.38 27.01 10.77
N TYR A 186 -11.08 26.01 11.60
CA TYR A 186 -11.46 26.07 13.00
C TYR A 186 -10.67 27.12 13.75
N MET A 187 -11.35 27.79 14.70
CA MET A 187 -10.70 28.67 15.65
C MET A 187 -9.63 27.92 16.43
N SER A 188 -8.48 28.52 16.56
CA SER A 188 -7.32 27.96 17.26
C SER A 188 -6.85 28.89 18.40
N ALA A 189 -5.90 28.41 19.19
CA ALA A 189 -5.15 29.18 20.18
C ALA A 189 -3.66 29.05 19.87
N ASP A 190 -3.02 30.14 19.52
CA ASP A 190 -1.60 30.19 19.26
C ASP A 190 -1.02 31.54 19.72
N PRO A 191 -0.48 31.62 20.94
CA PRO A 191 0.10 32.87 21.48
C PRO A 191 1.26 33.42 20.64
N GLU A 192 1.95 32.54 19.92
CA GLU A 192 3.11 32.90 19.09
C GLU A 192 2.78 33.02 17.60
N MET A 193 1.49 33.13 17.24
CA MET A 193 1.09 33.31 15.86
C MET A 193 1.76 34.53 15.22
N TYR A 194 2.11 34.38 13.95
CA TYR A 194 2.60 35.49 13.14
C TYR A 194 1.45 36.27 12.52
N PHE A 195 1.56 37.59 12.51
CA PHE A 195 0.63 38.49 11.79
C PHE A 195 1.35 39.70 11.22
N ASN A 196 1.24 39.89 9.91
CA ASN A 196 1.75 41.04 9.18
C ASN A 196 0.62 41.66 8.32
N PRO A 197 0.01 42.77 8.75
CA PRO A 197 -1.06 43.41 7.98
C PRO A 197 -0.57 44.02 6.65
N ASN A 198 0.74 44.23 6.49
CA ASN A 198 1.39 44.82 5.33
C ASN A 198 2.06 43.78 4.44
N ALA A 199 1.69 42.51 4.55
CA ALA A 199 2.22 41.44 3.70
C ALA A 199 2.01 41.75 2.21
N ARG A 200 3.02 41.44 1.39
CA ARG A 200 2.91 41.62 -0.06
C ARG A 200 1.85 40.67 -0.63
N PRO A 201 1.03 41.13 -1.60
CA PRO A 201 0.06 40.23 -2.22
C PRO A 201 0.74 39.30 -3.22
N PHE A 202 0.31 38.06 -3.28
CA PHE A 202 0.58 37.21 -4.43
C PHE A 202 -0.14 37.72 -5.66
N LYS A 203 0.46 37.57 -6.83
CA LYS A 203 -0.16 37.91 -8.11
C LYS A 203 -0.73 36.64 -8.76
N ALA A 204 -2.00 36.72 -9.16
CA ALA A 204 -2.68 35.63 -9.86
C ALA A 204 -3.55 36.18 -11.00
N ASP A 205 -3.95 35.33 -11.92
CA ASP A 205 -4.85 35.66 -13.02
C ASP A 205 -6.20 34.92 -12.90
N THR A 206 -7.11 35.22 -13.85
CA THR A 206 -8.41 34.57 -13.95
C THR A 206 -8.47 33.54 -15.08
N LYS A 207 -7.34 33.17 -15.69
CA LYS A 207 -7.30 32.21 -16.80
C LYS A 207 -7.34 30.78 -16.28
N LYS A 208 -7.98 29.90 -17.04
CA LYS A 208 -7.94 28.46 -16.74
C LYS A 208 -6.58 27.90 -17.15
N HIS A 209 -5.84 27.37 -16.20
CA HIS A 209 -4.59 26.64 -16.43
C HIS A 209 -4.87 25.15 -16.55
N GLU A 210 -4.30 24.48 -17.59
CA GLU A 210 -4.57 23.07 -17.90
C GLU A 210 -3.87 22.07 -16.95
N GLU A 211 -2.90 22.53 -16.16
CA GLU A 211 -2.03 21.67 -15.34
C GLU A 211 -2.33 21.74 -13.83
N LEU A 212 -3.54 22.06 -13.41
CA LEU A 212 -3.87 21.92 -12.00
C LEU A 212 -4.02 20.44 -11.67
N GLU A 213 -3.24 19.97 -10.68
CA GLU A 213 -3.40 18.62 -10.13
C GLU A 213 -4.87 18.38 -9.77
N PRO A 214 -5.39 17.16 -10.02
CA PRO A 214 -6.76 16.87 -9.60
C PRO A 214 -6.86 17.07 -8.09
N ALA A 215 -7.93 17.75 -7.67
CA ALA A 215 -8.19 17.98 -6.25
C ALA A 215 -8.21 16.64 -5.52
N LYS A 216 -7.23 16.41 -4.67
CA LYS A 216 -7.27 15.34 -3.69
C LYS A 216 -8.07 15.86 -2.51
N ILE A 217 -9.12 15.15 -2.15
CA ILE A 217 -9.79 15.38 -0.88
C ILE A 217 -8.88 14.75 0.17
N SER A 218 -8.06 15.57 0.81
CA SER A 218 -7.23 15.11 1.90
C SER A 218 -8.08 14.85 3.14
N TRP A 219 -8.02 13.65 3.61
CA TRP A 219 -8.58 13.21 4.88
C TRP A 219 -7.87 13.85 6.08
N GLU A 220 -6.66 14.38 5.85
CA GLU A 220 -5.77 14.94 6.87
C GLU A 220 -5.92 16.45 7.04
N ASN A 221 -6.78 17.08 6.27
CA ASN A 221 -6.90 18.53 6.16
C ASN A 221 -7.28 19.27 7.42
N ASP A 222 -8.01 18.62 8.24
CA ASP A 222 -8.20 19.02 9.61
C ASP A 222 -8.08 17.74 10.42
N MET A 223 -6.90 17.46 10.93
CA MET A 223 -6.62 16.25 11.70
C MET A 223 -7.58 16.04 12.86
N LEU A 224 -8.30 17.10 13.23
CA LEU A 224 -9.37 17.02 14.22
C LEU A 224 -10.61 16.30 13.71
N MET A 225 -10.78 16.15 12.39
CA MET A 225 -12.07 15.71 11.86
C MET A 225 -11.99 15.05 10.47
N PRO A 226 -11.26 13.94 10.29
CA PRO A 226 -11.18 13.27 8.99
C PRO A 226 -12.57 12.92 8.42
N GLY A 227 -13.51 12.49 9.26
CA GLY A 227 -14.89 12.21 8.81
C GLY A 227 -15.74 13.45 8.56
N ARG A 228 -15.50 14.56 9.25
CA ARG A 228 -16.26 15.81 9.04
C ARG A 228 -15.86 16.57 7.78
N THR A 229 -14.65 16.41 7.28
CA THR A 229 -14.23 17.04 6.03
C THR A 229 -15.08 16.52 4.86
N ILE A 230 -15.31 15.20 4.79
CA ILE A 230 -16.20 14.61 3.79
C ILE A 230 -17.66 15.00 4.06
N THR A 231 -18.14 14.87 5.27
CA THR A 231 -19.51 15.28 5.65
C THR A 231 -19.74 16.74 5.34
N ARG A 232 -18.74 17.58 5.52
CA ARG A 232 -18.80 19.00 5.23
C ARG A 232 -18.76 19.29 3.74
N THR A 233 -17.93 18.59 2.97
CA THR A 233 -17.95 18.66 1.50
C THR A 233 -19.32 18.23 0.99
N TYR A 234 -19.90 17.17 1.53
CA TYR A 234 -21.26 16.75 1.21
C TYR A 234 -22.29 17.80 1.60
N HIS A 235 -22.16 18.42 2.77
CA HIS A 235 -23.06 19.48 3.21
C HIS A 235 -23.03 20.67 2.27
N PHE A 236 -21.85 21.15 1.85
CA PHE A 236 -21.72 22.26 0.90
C PHE A 236 -22.24 21.90 -0.49
N ASN A 237 -21.87 20.73 -0.99
CA ASN A 237 -22.36 20.27 -2.28
C ASN A 237 -23.87 20.12 -2.26
N TRP A 238 -24.44 19.63 -1.18
CA TRP A 238 -25.88 19.49 -1.02
C TRP A 238 -26.59 20.84 -0.96
N LEU A 239 -26.07 21.83 -0.24
CA LEU A 239 -26.61 23.19 -0.22
C LEU A 239 -26.54 23.86 -1.60
N PHE A 240 -25.48 23.59 -2.36
CA PHE A 240 -25.36 24.06 -3.73
C PHE A 240 -26.41 23.42 -4.63
N ILE A 241 -26.59 22.09 -4.52
CA ILE A 241 -27.64 21.34 -5.23
C ILE A 241 -29.02 21.88 -4.87
N LEU A 242 -29.30 22.10 -3.59
CA LEU A 242 -30.57 22.66 -3.14
C LEU A 242 -30.84 24.01 -3.77
N ARG A 243 -29.85 24.92 -3.81
CA ARG A 243 -29.96 26.23 -4.42
C ARG A 243 -30.26 26.13 -5.92
N GLU A 244 -29.54 25.29 -6.62
CA GLU A 244 -29.72 25.07 -8.05
C GLU A 244 -31.13 24.54 -8.35
N VAL A 245 -31.56 23.51 -7.65
CA VAL A 245 -32.85 22.87 -7.82
C VAL A 245 -34.00 23.84 -7.44
N LEU A 246 -33.86 24.58 -6.36
CA LEU A 246 -34.85 25.61 -6.00
C LEU A 246 -34.99 26.70 -7.07
N GLY A 247 -33.89 27.09 -7.72
CA GLY A 247 -33.90 28.04 -8.83
C GLY A 247 -34.63 27.53 -10.08
N GLU A 248 -34.45 26.23 -10.38
CA GLU A 248 -35.09 25.57 -11.54
C GLU A 248 -36.60 25.32 -11.35
N TYR A 249 -37.04 25.08 -10.11
CA TYR A 249 -38.42 24.66 -9.80
C TYR A 249 -39.25 25.70 -9.05
N PHE A 250 -38.86 26.95 -9.14
CA PHE A 250 -39.53 28.02 -8.38
C PHE A 250 -40.99 28.24 -8.81
N ASP A 251 -41.34 27.99 -10.08
CA ASP A 251 -42.64 28.28 -10.69
C ASP A 251 -43.61 27.08 -10.71
N LEU A 252 -43.32 25.95 -10.04
CA LEU A 252 -44.20 24.78 -10.04
C LEU A 252 -45.37 24.90 -9.04
N PRO A 253 -46.56 24.33 -9.35
CA PRO A 253 -47.69 24.27 -8.44
C PRO A 253 -47.37 23.49 -7.16
N ASP A 254 -47.92 23.93 -6.01
CA ASP A 254 -47.57 23.44 -4.69
C ASP A 254 -47.78 21.93 -4.45
N GLU A 255 -48.83 21.31 -5.04
CA GLU A 255 -49.21 19.92 -4.76
C GLU A 255 -48.15 18.85 -5.17
N ASN A 256 -47.34 19.11 -6.17
CA ASN A 256 -46.28 18.17 -6.62
C ASN A 256 -44.88 18.69 -6.41
N ARG A 257 -44.76 19.95 -6.02
CA ARG A 257 -43.48 20.67 -5.95
C ARG A 257 -42.51 20.02 -4.97
N GLN A 258 -42.96 19.67 -3.78
CA GLN A 258 -42.13 19.10 -2.73
C GLN A 258 -41.53 17.73 -3.13
N MET A 259 -42.35 16.85 -3.73
CA MET A 259 -41.90 15.56 -4.19
C MET A 259 -40.89 15.67 -5.35
N GLN A 260 -41.14 16.54 -6.32
CA GLN A 260 -40.23 16.75 -7.45
C GLN A 260 -38.92 17.41 -7.03
N LEU A 261 -38.96 18.36 -6.11
CA LEU A 261 -37.78 18.97 -5.51
C LEU A 261 -36.91 17.91 -4.81
N LEU A 262 -37.52 17.08 -3.96
CA LEU A 262 -36.84 16.02 -3.26
C LEU A 262 -36.21 14.99 -4.21
N GLN A 263 -36.94 14.61 -5.28
CA GLN A 263 -36.40 13.70 -6.31
C GLN A 263 -35.17 14.28 -7.03
N GLN A 264 -35.22 15.55 -7.41
CA GLN A 264 -34.10 16.20 -8.10
C GLN A 264 -32.91 16.42 -7.17
N ILE A 265 -33.17 16.82 -5.93
CA ILE A 265 -32.12 16.95 -4.91
C ILE A 265 -31.46 15.58 -4.67
N ALA A 266 -32.26 14.53 -4.51
CA ALA A 266 -31.74 13.18 -4.30
C ALA A 266 -30.90 12.70 -5.49
N ARG A 267 -31.38 12.93 -6.72
CA ARG A 267 -30.65 12.54 -7.93
C ARG A 267 -29.32 13.27 -8.08
N LYS A 268 -29.33 14.62 -7.97
CA LYS A 268 -28.11 15.43 -8.06
C LYS A 268 -27.15 15.13 -6.90
N SER A 269 -27.66 14.82 -5.71
CA SER A 269 -26.85 14.38 -4.57
C SER A 269 -26.08 13.11 -4.89
N LEU A 270 -26.75 12.12 -5.49
CA LEU A 270 -26.09 10.89 -5.93
C LEU A 270 -25.06 11.15 -7.03
N GLU A 271 -25.38 11.99 -8.01
CA GLU A 271 -24.46 12.39 -9.10
C GLU A 271 -23.19 13.07 -8.55
N GLN A 272 -23.29 13.77 -7.44
CA GLN A 272 -22.18 14.41 -6.72
C GLN A 272 -21.50 13.46 -5.70
N GLY A 273 -21.87 12.18 -5.68
CA GLY A 273 -21.28 11.18 -4.80
C GLY A 273 -21.64 11.35 -3.32
N ILE A 274 -22.72 12.07 -2.99
CA ILE A 274 -23.18 12.20 -1.60
C ILE A 274 -23.86 10.90 -1.17
N PRO A 275 -23.43 10.25 -0.07
CA PRO A 275 -24.09 9.04 0.42
C PRO A 275 -25.56 9.28 0.81
N LEU A 276 -26.41 8.27 0.61
CA LEU A 276 -27.84 8.34 0.89
C LEU A 276 -28.14 8.86 2.31
N ALA A 277 -27.51 8.28 3.33
CA ALA A 277 -27.72 8.66 4.72
C ALA A 277 -27.41 10.15 4.99
N HIS A 278 -26.35 10.69 4.36
CA HIS A 278 -25.98 12.09 4.48
C HIS A 278 -26.99 13.01 3.76
N ALA A 279 -27.36 12.66 2.55
CA ALA A 279 -28.34 13.44 1.79
C ALA A 279 -29.71 13.46 2.45
N GLN A 280 -30.17 12.35 2.98
CA GLN A 280 -31.40 12.25 3.78
C GLN A 280 -31.29 13.06 5.08
N GLY A 281 -30.19 12.94 5.82
CA GLY A 281 -29.99 13.68 7.06
C GLY A 281 -30.06 15.19 6.84
N MET A 282 -29.38 15.68 5.80
CA MET A 282 -29.40 17.10 5.45
C MET A 282 -30.80 17.60 5.03
N ALA A 283 -31.54 16.78 4.29
CA ALA A 283 -32.92 17.11 3.92
C ALA A 283 -33.86 17.13 5.14
N LEU A 284 -33.70 16.16 6.07
CA LEU A 284 -34.49 16.09 7.31
C LEU A 284 -34.21 17.26 8.27
N GLU A 285 -33.00 17.78 8.27
CA GLU A 285 -32.64 18.94 9.08
C GLU A 285 -33.04 20.28 8.43
N HIS A 286 -33.40 20.27 7.15
CA HIS A 286 -33.69 21.50 6.41
C HIS A 286 -35.12 21.98 6.64
N PRO A 287 -35.36 23.28 6.94
CA PRO A 287 -36.69 23.84 7.26
C PRO A 287 -37.76 23.62 6.19
N LEU A 288 -37.40 23.41 4.92
CA LEU A 288 -38.37 23.16 3.84
C LEU A 288 -38.93 21.73 3.87
N PHE A 289 -38.23 20.77 4.45
CA PHE A 289 -38.56 19.34 4.32
C PHE A 289 -38.75 18.61 5.65
N HIS A 290 -38.39 19.23 6.79
CA HIS A 290 -38.43 18.59 8.11
C HIS A 290 -39.84 18.20 8.58
N ASN A 291 -40.91 18.74 7.98
CA ASN A 291 -42.30 18.50 8.37
C ASN A 291 -42.81 17.12 7.93
N ASP A 292 -42.20 16.50 6.92
CA ASP A 292 -42.58 15.18 6.42
C ASP A 292 -41.34 14.25 6.28
N PRO A 293 -40.87 13.71 7.39
CA PRO A 293 -39.67 12.88 7.38
C PRO A 293 -39.87 11.54 6.64
N ASP A 294 -41.07 11.00 6.59
CA ASP A 294 -41.35 9.74 5.89
C ASP A 294 -41.30 9.93 4.37
N LEU A 295 -41.82 11.05 3.87
CA LEU A 295 -41.75 11.42 2.48
C LEU A 295 -40.26 11.61 2.06
N VAL A 296 -39.47 12.35 2.85
CA VAL A 296 -38.03 12.55 2.58
C VAL A 296 -37.30 11.20 2.48
N LYS A 297 -37.45 10.34 3.47
CA LYS A 297 -36.80 9.02 3.49
C LYS A 297 -37.23 8.18 2.28
N SER A 298 -38.52 8.12 2.00
CA SER A 298 -39.06 7.32 0.91
C SER A 298 -38.56 7.83 -0.46
N VAL A 299 -38.63 9.13 -0.72
CA VAL A 299 -38.23 9.71 -2.01
C VAL A 299 -36.73 9.57 -2.25
N PHE A 300 -35.90 9.86 -1.24
CA PHE A 300 -34.45 9.72 -1.37
C PHE A 300 -34.05 8.26 -1.59
N SER A 301 -34.55 7.33 -0.78
CA SER A 301 -34.25 5.90 -0.91
C SER A 301 -34.65 5.37 -2.27
N THR A 302 -35.86 5.67 -2.72
CA THR A 302 -36.38 5.21 -4.02
C THR A 302 -35.59 5.83 -5.19
N THR A 303 -35.27 7.12 -5.11
CA THR A 303 -34.54 7.81 -6.18
C THR A 303 -33.12 7.29 -6.30
N TYR A 304 -32.41 7.12 -5.19
CA TYR A 304 -31.06 6.54 -5.16
C TYR A 304 -31.07 5.12 -5.72
N GLU A 305 -31.98 4.27 -5.26
CA GLU A 305 -32.10 2.90 -5.74
C GLU A 305 -32.35 2.84 -7.25
N ILE A 306 -33.34 3.55 -7.76
CA ILE A 306 -33.69 3.56 -9.19
C ILE A 306 -32.53 4.08 -10.02
N THR A 307 -31.87 5.16 -9.60
CA THR A 307 -30.77 5.77 -10.34
C THR A 307 -29.56 4.81 -10.39
N LEU A 308 -29.17 4.23 -9.26
CA LEU A 308 -28.08 3.27 -9.20
C LEU A 308 -28.36 2.02 -10.03
N MET A 309 -29.60 1.53 -9.99
CA MET A 309 -30.01 0.37 -10.81
C MET A 309 -30.02 0.69 -12.30
N GLU A 310 -30.44 1.89 -12.71
CA GLU A 310 -30.37 2.32 -14.11
C GLU A 310 -28.92 2.50 -14.58
N ASP A 311 -28.04 3.05 -13.77
CA ASP A 311 -26.63 3.20 -14.08
C ASP A 311 -25.93 1.82 -14.18
N TYR A 312 -26.23 0.91 -13.26
CA TYR A 312 -25.82 -0.48 -13.34
C TYR A 312 -26.27 -1.14 -14.64
N ARG A 313 -27.56 -0.99 -14.97
CA ARG A 313 -28.16 -1.51 -16.19
C ARG A 313 -27.43 -0.99 -17.44
N LYS A 314 -27.19 0.31 -17.53
CA LYS A 314 -26.47 0.94 -18.65
C LYS A 314 -25.05 0.42 -18.76
N LYS A 315 -24.32 0.37 -17.66
CA LYS A 315 -22.94 -0.16 -17.59
C LYS A 315 -22.85 -1.58 -18.10
N HIS A 316 -23.82 -2.42 -17.75
CA HIS A 316 -23.86 -3.85 -18.13
C HIS A 316 -24.71 -4.14 -19.39
N LYS A 317 -25.16 -3.12 -20.13
CA LYS A 317 -25.95 -3.23 -21.36
C LYS A 317 -27.20 -4.13 -21.23
N MET A 318 -27.87 -4.04 -20.09
CA MET A 318 -29.04 -4.86 -19.77
C MET A 318 -30.35 -4.28 -20.36
N LYS A 319 -31.40 -5.11 -20.42
CA LYS A 319 -32.75 -4.69 -20.79
C LYS A 319 -33.33 -3.67 -19.80
N PRO A 320 -34.38 -2.88 -20.17
CA PRO A 320 -35.05 -1.96 -19.25
C PRO A 320 -35.47 -2.64 -17.94
N LEU A 321 -35.35 -1.97 -16.79
CA LEU A 321 -35.59 -2.56 -15.46
C LEU A 321 -36.95 -3.23 -15.33
N LYS A 322 -38.01 -2.71 -15.97
CA LYS A 322 -39.36 -3.31 -15.95
C LYS A 322 -39.42 -4.71 -16.56
N SER A 323 -38.46 -5.07 -17.41
CA SER A 323 -38.36 -6.38 -18.06
C SER A 323 -37.31 -7.31 -17.44
N VAL A 324 -36.67 -6.89 -16.36
CA VAL A 324 -35.63 -7.66 -15.66
C VAL A 324 -36.30 -8.57 -14.63
N PRO A 325 -35.98 -9.90 -14.61
CA PRO A 325 -36.48 -10.81 -13.59
C PRO A 325 -36.10 -10.38 -12.16
N GLN A 326 -36.96 -10.70 -11.20
CA GLN A 326 -36.77 -10.33 -9.78
C GLN A 326 -35.44 -10.87 -9.20
N GLU A 327 -35.04 -12.08 -9.57
CA GLU A 327 -33.77 -12.66 -9.16
C GLU A 327 -32.57 -11.85 -9.67
N THR A 328 -32.64 -11.32 -10.90
CA THR A 328 -31.62 -10.46 -11.48
C THR A 328 -31.59 -9.09 -10.77
N LEU A 329 -32.78 -8.54 -10.44
CA LEU A 329 -32.86 -7.31 -9.65
C LEU A 329 -32.25 -7.49 -8.26
N GLN A 330 -32.44 -8.64 -7.64
CA GLN A 330 -31.84 -8.97 -6.36
C GLN A 330 -30.30 -9.02 -6.46
N THR A 331 -29.77 -9.68 -7.49
CA THR A 331 -28.33 -9.72 -7.76
C THR A 331 -27.77 -8.30 -7.94
N MET A 332 -28.45 -7.46 -8.73
CA MET A 332 -28.05 -6.06 -8.94
C MET A 332 -28.00 -5.29 -7.62
N ARG A 333 -29.04 -5.42 -6.78
CA ARG A 333 -29.11 -4.75 -5.47
C ARG A 333 -27.94 -5.17 -4.57
N THR A 334 -27.64 -6.45 -4.51
CA THR A 334 -26.52 -6.98 -3.72
C THR A 334 -25.20 -6.42 -4.22
N GLU A 335 -24.95 -6.39 -5.53
CA GLU A 335 -23.72 -5.84 -6.09
C GLU A 335 -23.62 -4.32 -5.88
N ILE A 336 -24.71 -3.59 -6.03
CA ILE A 336 -24.77 -2.16 -5.74
C ILE A 336 -24.42 -1.89 -4.27
N PHE A 337 -25.03 -2.65 -3.35
CA PHE A 337 -24.74 -2.55 -1.92
C PHE A 337 -23.26 -2.78 -1.63
N LEU A 338 -22.68 -3.87 -2.13
CA LEU A 338 -21.29 -4.22 -1.91
C LEU A 338 -20.35 -3.14 -2.47
N THR A 339 -20.59 -2.69 -3.70
CA THR A 339 -19.75 -1.67 -4.34
C THR A 339 -19.96 -0.26 -3.78
N ALA A 340 -21.10 0.01 -3.14
CA ALA A 340 -21.33 1.28 -2.48
C ALA A 340 -20.58 1.40 -1.14
N ASN A 341 -20.48 0.29 -0.39
CA ASN A 341 -19.93 0.29 0.97
C ASN A 341 -18.45 -0.15 1.03
N TYR A 342 -18.01 -0.97 0.06
CA TYR A 342 -16.68 -1.58 0.08
C TYR A 342 -15.93 -1.36 -1.23
N ASP A 343 -14.64 -1.09 -1.12
CA ASP A 343 -13.70 -1.33 -2.21
C ASP A 343 -13.16 -2.75 -2.06
N MET A 344 -13.18 -3.51 -3.16
CA MET A 344 -12.73 -4.90 -3.16
C MET A 344 -11.77 -5.12 -4.30
N ARG A 345 -10.74 -5.91 -4.04
CA ARG A 345 -9.77 -6.32 -5.05
C ARG A 345 -9.34 -7.76 -4.81
N LYS A 346 -8.93 -8.44 -5.84
CA LYS A 346 -8.36 -9.78 -5.75
C LYS A 346 -6.86 -9.72 -5.90
N ASN A 347 -6.14 -10.05 -4.85
CA ASN A 347 -4.69 -10.12 -4.86
C ASN A 347 -4.24 -11.31 -5.72
N LEU A 348 -3.52 -11.04 -6.81
CA LEU A 348 -3.08 -12.05 -7.76
C LEU A 348 -1.97 -12.95 -7.22
N MET A 349 -1.19 -12.47 -6.27
CA MET A 349 -0.12 -13.26 -5.63
C MET A 349 -0.70 -14.28 -4.65
N THR A 350 -1.52 -13.83 -3.73
CA THR A 350 -2.09 -14.69 -2.67
C THR A 350 -3.34 -15.44 -3.11
N GLY A 351 -4.00 -14.97 -4.17
CA GLY A 351 -5.29 -15.48 -4.62
C GLY A 351 -6.46 -15.09 -3.72
N VAL A 352 -6.23 -14.33 -2.65
CA VAL A 352 -7.23 -13.92 -1.66
C VAL A 352 -7.87 -12.60 -2.09
N ALA A 353 -9.18 -12.47 -1.92
CA ALA A 353 -9.85 -11.19 -2.04
C ALA A 353 -9.51 -10.31 -0.83
N GLU A 354 -9.32 -9.03 -1.09
CA GLU A 354 -9.07 -8.00 -0.08
C GLU A 354 -10.17 -6.96 -0.15
N TYR A 355 -10.47 -6.34 0.97
CA TYR A 355 -11.48 -5.30 1.08
C TYR A 355 -11.02 -4.16 1.97
N ARG A 356 -11.61 -3.00 1.77
CA ARG A 356 -11.65 -1.90 2.72
C ARG A 356 -13.04 -1.27 2.72
N MET A 357 -13.44 -0.72 3.83
CA MET A 357 -14.70 0.05 3.92
C MET A 357 -14.46 1.43 3.31
N LYS A 358 -15.29 1.85 2.35
CA LYS A 358 -15.11 3.13 1.64
C LYS A 358 -15.12 4.36 2.55
N TYR A 359 -15.84 4.29 3.64
CA TYR A 359 -16.05 5.41 4.55
C TYR A 359 -15.41 5.18 5.93
N SER A 360 -14.46 4.25 6.03
CA SER A 360 -13.69 4.02 7.24
C SER A 360 -12.49 4.96 7.30
N GLU A 361 -12.02 5.28 8.50
CA GLU A 361 -10.74 5.98 8.70
C GLU A 361 -9.55 5.11 8.28
N ASP A 362 -9.68 3.80 8.47
CA ASP A 362 -8.69 2.82 8.03
C ASP A 362 -8.92 2.49 6.55
N GLN A 363 -8.11 3.10 5.70
CA GLN A 363 -8.13 2.89 4.26
C GLN A 363 -7.21 1.73 3.81
N THR A 364 -6.67 0.95 4.74
CA THR A 364 -5.86 -0.22 4.41
C THR A 364 -6.73 -1.38 3.92
N PHE A 365 -6.28 -2.04 2.85
CA PHE A 365 -6.93 -3.27 2.40
C PHE A 365 -6.60 -4.41 3.36
N LYS A 366 -7.63 -5.15 3.78
CA LYS A 366 -7.54 -6.32 4.65
C LYS A 366 -7.97 -7.58 3.91
N PRO A 367 -7.42 -8.75 4.25
CA PRO A 367 -7.91 -10.01 3.71
C PRO A 367 -9.41 -10.19 4.01
N LEU A 368 -10.16 -10.62 3.01
CA LEU A 368 -11.59 -10.87 3.12
C LEU A 368 -11.79 -12.31 3.62
N THR A 369 -11.93 -12.45 4.93
CA THR A 369 -12.16 -13.75 5.61
C THR A 369 -13.61 -14.22 5.48
N GLU A 370 -13.90 -15.46 5.92
CA GLU A 370 -15.28 -15.97 5.94
C GLU A 370 -16.18 -15.18 6.90
N GLU A 371 -15.65 -14.76 8.05
CA GLU A 371 -16.38 -13.94 9.01
C GLU A 371 -16.81 -12.60 8.37
N VAL A 372 -15.90 -11.94 7.68
CA VAL A 372 -16.21 -10.67 7.00
C VAL A 372 -17.25 -10.85 5.89
N ARG A 373 -17.21 -11.98 5.15
CA ARG A 373 -18.24 -12.30 4.15
C ARG A 373 -19.63 -12.47 4.79
N ASN A 374 -19.66 -13.09 5.95
CA ASN A 374 -20.90 -13.26 6.74
C ASN A 374 -21.39 -11.91 7.25
N ASP A 375 -20.51 -11.05 7.77
CA ASP A 375 -20.86 -9.70 8.22
C ASP A 375 -21.45 -8.88 7.06
N MET A 376 -20.85 -8.89 5.88
CA MET A 376 -21.39 -8.24 4.68
C MET A 376 -22.79 -8.74 4.31
N THR A 377 -23.05 -10.04 4.49
CA THR A 377 -24.39 -10.62 4.26
C THR A 377 -25.39 -10.15 5.29
N ILE A 378 -25.00 -10.10 6.57
CA ILE A 378 -25.84 -9.62 7.68
C ILE A 378 -26.18 -8.14 7.46
N GLU A 379 -25.19 -7.30 7.19
CA GLU A 379 -25.39 -5.86 6.90
C GLU A 379 -26.33 -5.63 5.72
N ALA A 380 -26.17 -6.40 4.63
CA ALA A 380 -27.08 -6.33 3.49
C ALA A 380 -28.53 -6.63 3.90
N ARG A 381 -28.75 -7.62 4.76
CA ARG A 381 -30.09 -7.99 5.27
C ARG A 381 -30.65 -6.94 6.22
N GLU A 382 -29.85 -6.36 7.09
CA GLU A 382 -30.24 -5.26 7.97
C GLU A 382 -30.71 -4.03 7.19
N GLN A 383 -30.13 -3.81 5.99
CA GLN A 383 -30.60 -2.78 5.06
C GLN A 383 -31.80 -3.20 4.19
N GLY A 384 -32.44 -4.31 4.52
CA GLY A 384 -33.65 -4.79 3.85
C GLY A 384 -33.42 -5.56 2.55
N LEU A 385 -32.19 -5.91 2.21
CA LEU A 385 -31.88 -6.72 1.03
C LEU A 385 -32.14 -8.20 1.33
N LYS A 386 -32.70 -8.91 0.35
CA LYS A 386 -32.90 -10.39 0.44
C LYS A 386 -31.65 -11.14 -0.04
N SER A 387 -30.47 -10.67 0.39
CA SER A 387 -29.19 -11.26 -0.02
C SER A 387 -28.90 -12.55 0.77
N TRP A 388 -28.33 -13.54 0.09
CA TRP A 388 -27.83 -14.78 0.67
C TRP A 388 -26.32 -14.82 0.59
N ASP A 389 -25.66 -15.61 1.43
CA ASP A 389 -24.21 -15.83 1.42
C ASP A 389 -23.70 -16.16 0.02
N GLN A 390 -24.49 -16.95 -0.74
CA GLN A 390 -24.17 -17.30 -2.13
C GLN A 390 -24.13 -16.09 -3.07
N ASP A 391 -24.95 -15.07 -2.85
CA ASP A 391 -25.00 -13.88 -3.71
C ASP A 391 -23.77 -12.99 -3.46
N VAL A 392 -23.43 -12.80 -2.18
CA VAL A 392 -22.22 -12.08 -1.76
C VAL A 392 -20.97 -12.81 -2.26
N ASN A 393 -20.85 -14.12 -2.00
CA ASN A 393 -19.70 -14.92 -2.43
C ASN A 393 -19.58 -14.97 -3.96
N ARG A 394 -20.68 -15.08 -4.69
CA ARG A 394 -20.68 -15.07 -6.15
C ARG A 394 -20.12 -13.77 -6.73
N PHE A 395 -20.42 -12.63 -6.12
CA PHE A 395 -19.85 -11.35 -6.53
C PHE A 395 -18.35 -11.30 -6.22
N ILE A 396 -17.96 -11.62 -4.98
CA ILE A 396 -16.55 -11.58 -4.53
C ILE A 396 -15.66 -12.53 -5.34
N ASP A 397 -16.14 -13.72 -5.66
CA ASP A 397 -15.39 -14.72 -6.39
C ASP A 397 -15.47 -14.55 -7.94
N SER A 398 -16.21 -13.54 -8.40
CA SER A 398 -16.32 -13.22 -9.82
C SER A 398 -15.14 -12.40 -10.33
N THR A 399 -15.08 -12.20 -11.65
CA THR A 399 -14.14 -11.30 -12.33
C THR A 399 -14.57 -9.82 -12.25
N ARG A 400 -15.62 -9.49 -11.50
CA ARG A 400 -16.16 -8.13 -11.40
C ARG A 400 -15.40 -7.28 -10.40
N ILE A 401 -14.70 -7.90 -9.44
CA ILE A 401 -13.78 -7.19 -8.54
C ILE A 401 -12.44 -6.94 -9.24
N GLU A 402 -11.79 -5.86 -8.87
CA GLU A 402 -10.50 -5.47 -9.42
C GLU A 402 -9.45 -6.55 -9.21
N GLN A 403 -8.64 -6.81 -10.24
CA GLN A 403 -7.47 -7.67 -10.13
C GLN A 403 -6.27 -6.81 -9.71
N TYR A 404 -5.65 -7.14 -8.60
CA TYR A 404 -4.56 -6.38 -8.01
C TYR A 404 -3.27 -7.20 -7.98
N ASP A 405 -2.26 -6.72 -8.68
CA ASP A 405 -0.90 -7.27 -8.65
C ASP A 405 -0.03 -6.33 -7.81
N PRO A 406 0.28 -6.67 -6.55
CA PRO A 406 0.96 -5.78 -5.63
C PRO A 406 2.35 -5.37 -6.12
N VAL A 407 3.15 -6.31 -6.62
CA VAL A 407 4.52 -6.00 -7.07
C VAL A 407 4.52 -5.21 -8.38
N ASN A 408 3.63 -5.55 -9.32
CA ASN A 408 3.55 -4.83 -10.59
C ASN A 408 2.95 -3.43 -10.41
N THR A 409 1.99 -3.26 -9.50
CA THR A 409 1.45 -1.95 -9.13
C THR A 409 2.55 -1.08 -8.53
N TRP A 410 3.29 -1.63 -7.55
CA TRP A 410 4.40 -0.92 -6.92
C TRP A 410 5.48 -0.51 -7.94
N LEU A 411 5.85 -1.40 -8.89
CA LEU A 411 6.81 -1.09 -9.94
C LEU A 411 6.33 0.06 -10.86
N LYS A 412 5.03 0.14 -11.14
CA LYS A 412 4.46 1.24 -11.95
C LYS A 412 4.47 2.60 -11.26
N GLU A 413 4.51 2.61 -9.94
CA GLU A 413 4.55 3.82 -9.11
C GLU A 413 5.98 4.32 -8.83
N LEU A 414 6.99 3.64 -9.35
CA LEU A 414 8.38 4.06 -9.18
C LEU A 414 8.66 5.36 -9.93
N PRO A 415 9.48 6.25 -9.35
CA PRO A 415 9.97 7.42 -10.06
C PRO A 415 10.92 7.02 -11.18
N ALA A 416 11.25 7.95 -12.06
CA ALA A 416 12.38 7.76 -12.98
C ALA A 416 13.69 7.59 -12.20
N TRP A 417 14.57 6.72 -12.71
CA TRP A 417 15.90 6.55 -12.11
C TRP A 417 16.72 7.84 -12.27
N ASP A 418 17.34 8.26 -11.19
CA ASP A 418 18.15 9.49 -11.12
C ASP A 418 19.58 9.35 -11.66
N GLY A 419 20.01 8.15 -12.08
CA GLY A 419 21.32 7.86 -12.64
C GLY A 419 22.37 7.40 -11.62
N GLU A 420 22.07 7.36 -10.32
CA GLU A 420 22.99 6.90 -9.28
C GLU A 420 22.97 5.36 -9.16
N ASP A 421 24.17 4.74 -9.10
CA ASP A 421 24.28 3.27 -8.98
C ASP A 421 24.10 2.79 -7.55
N ARG A 422 22.85 2.47 -7.21
CA ARG A 422 22.50 1.94 -5.89
C ARG A 422 22.68 0.43 -5.75
N ILE A 423 22.82 -0.29 -6.87
CA ILE A 423 23.15 -1.71 -6.85
C ILE A 423 24.59 -1.90 -6.35
N ALA A 424 25.52 -1.11 -6.86
CA ALA A 424 26.92 -1.13 -6.39
C ALA A 424 27.00 -0.74 -4.89
N ALA A 425 26.23 0.26 -4.47
CA ALA A 425 26.15 0.66 -3.06
C ALA A 425 25.59 -0.47 -2.17
N LEU A 426 24.53 -1.17 -2.63
CA LEU A 426 23.97 -2.30 -1.93
C LEU A 426 24.94 -3.48 -1.85
N ALA A 427 25.66 -3.78 -2.93
CA ALA A 427 26.65 -4.86 -2.96
C ALA A 427 27.78 -4.62 -1.95
N LYS A 428 28.28 -3.39 -1.84
CA LYS A 428 29.35 -2.99 -0.90
C LYS A 428 28.98 -3.18 0.58
N ARG A 429 27.69 -3.23 0.92
CA ARG A 429 27.24 -3.49 2.29
C ARG A 429 27.61 -4.89 2.79
N VAL A 430 27.77 -5.84 1.86
CA VAL A 430 28.14 -7.22 2.18
C VAL A 430 29.64 -7.37 2.01
N PRO A 431 30.41 -7.42 3.11
CA PRO A 431 31.84 -7.67 3.03
C PRO A 431 32.08 -9.08 2.53
N THR A 432 32.73 -9.24 1.38
CA THR A 432 32.98 -10.55 0.78
C THR A 432 34.23 -10.53 -0.10
N GLU A 433 34.87 -11.69 -0.23
CA GLU A 433 35.96 -11.95 -1.17
C GLU A 433 35.46 -12.47 -2.53
N GLN A 434 34.12 -12.60 -2.71
CA GLN A 434 33.53 -13.00 -3.99
C GLN A 434 33.78 -11.92 -5.05
N PRO A 435 34.65 -12.19 -6.07
CA PRO A 435 35.17 -11.13 -6.95
C PRO A 435 34.08 -10.49 -7.83
N HIS A 436 33.05 -11.26 -8.17
CA HIS A 436 31.97 -10.82 -9.07
C HIS A 436 30.65 -10.58 -8.36
N TRP A 437 30.67 -10.39 -7.02
CA TRP A 437 29.45 -10.24 -6.21
C TRP A 437 28.52 -9.15 -6.71
N GLU A 438 29.05 -7.97 -7.07
CA GLU A 438 28.25 -6.86 -7.58
C GLU A 438 27.50 -7.25 -8.86
N ASN A 439 28.17 -7.90 -9.81
CA ASN A 439 27.56 -8.33 -11.07
C ASN A 439 26.50 -9.42 -10.83
N TYR A 440 26.77 -10.39 -9.96
CA TYR A 440 25.79 -11.43 -9.62
C TYR A 440 24.56 -10.85 -8.90
N LEU A 441 24.76 -9.88 -8.00
CA LEU A 441 23.66 -9.19 -7.35
C LEU A 441 22.82 -8.42 -8.36
N ARG A 442 23.46 -7.74 -9.31
CA ARG A 442 22.83 -7.02 -10.41
C ARG A 442 21.95 -7.96 -11.26
N TYR A 443 22.50 -9.07 -11.73
CA TYR A 443 21.76 -10.06 -12.51
C TYR A 443 20.60 -10.65 -11.73
N TRP A 444 20.81 -10.96 -10.47
CA TRP A 444 19.78 -11.51 -9.61
C TRP A 444 18.63 -10.52 -9.37
N LEU A 445 18.92 -9.25 -9.07
CA LEU A 445 17.91 -8.19 -8.91
C LEU A 445 17.15 -7.95 -10.21
N MET A 446 17.83 -7.89 -11.34
CA MET A 446 17.21 -7.74 -12.65
C MET A 446 16.31 -8.95 -12.96
N GLY A 447 16.77 -10.16 -12.70
CA GLY A 447 15.99 -11.38 -12.86
C GLY A 447 14.74 -11.39 -11.97
N MET A 448 14.82 -10.86 -10.75
CA MET A 448 13.69 -10.70 -9.83
C MET A 448 12.67 -9.71 -10.38
N VAL A 449 13.09 -8.52 -10.80
CA VAL A 449 12.20 -7.50 -11.35
C VAL A 449 11.62 -7.93 -12.71
N ALA A 450 12.40 -8.59 -13.56
CA ALA A 450 11.91 -9.14 -14.82
C ALA A 450 10.80 -10.18 -14.58
N GLN A 451 10.91 -10.99 -13.53
CA GLN A 451 9.90 -11.96 -13.12
C GLN A 451 8.65 -11.29 -12.52
N TRP A 452 8.79 -10.15 -11.83
CA TRP A 452 7.68 -9.36 -11.30
C TRP A 452 6.92 -8.60 -12.39
N ARG A 453 7.60 -8.24 -13.48
CA ARG A 453 6.93 -7.64 -14.64
C ARG A 453 6.19 -8.71 -15.44
N GLU A 454 5.02 -8.36 -15.90
CA GLU A 454 4.30 -9.16 -16.87
C GLU A 454 5.02 -9.05 -18.23
N SER A 455 5.84 -10.03 -18.55
CA SER A 455 6.57 -10.08 -19.82
C SER A 455 6.32 -11.44 -20.48
N ASP A 456 5.69 -11.43 -21.65
CA ASP A 456 5.47 -12.63 -22.47
C ASP A 456 6.78 -13.29 -22.95
N LYS A 457 7.92 -12.67 -22.68
CA LYS A 457 9.24 -13.10 -23.16
C LYS A 457 10.04 -13.90 -22.14
N GLN A 458 9.58 -14.03 -20.89
CA GLN A 458 10.35 -14.74 -19.87
C GLN A 458 10.15 -16.25 -19.99
N LEU A 459 11.14 -16.94 -20.55
CA LEU A 459 11.12 -18.39 -20.77
C LEU A 459 11.57 -19.19 -19.53
N THR A 460 12.30 -18.57 -18.61
CA THR A 460 12.87 -19.25 -17.43
C THR A 460 12.65 -18.40 -16.18
N GLY A 461 12.46 -19.04 -15.03
CA GLY A 461 12.43 -18.36 -13.73
C GLY A 461 13.79 -17.78 -13.36
N ASN A 462 13.83 -16.88 -12.37
CA ASN A 462 15.07 -16.38 -11.79
C ASN A 462 15.76 -17.51 -11.01
N ALA A 463 16.61 -18.27 -11.69
CA ALA A 463 17.30 -19.43 -11.11
C ALA A 463 18.54 -19.06 -10.28
N LEU A 464 19.12 -17.88 -10.52
CA LEU A 464 20.25 -17.40 -9.74
C LEU A 464 19.84 -17.15 -8.31
N THR A 465 20.64 -17.62 -7.34
CA THR A 465 20.28 -17.56 -5.92
C THR A 465 21.51 -17.19 -5.10
N PRO A 466 21.61 -15.97 -4.58
CA PRO A 466 22.65 -15.62 -3.64
C PRO A 466 22.56 -16.46 -2.36
N LEU A 467 23.69 -16.99 -1.90
CA LEU A 467 23.80 -17.75 -0.68
C LEU A 467 24.81 -17.09 0.26
N LEU A 468 24.32 -16.39 1.27
CA LEU A 468 25.15 -15.68 2.24
C LEU A 468 25.70 -16.64 3.27
N ILE A 469 27.01 -16.77 3.33
CA ILE A 469 27.75 -17.73 4.17
C ILE A 469 28.57 -16.95 5.19
N GLY A 470 28.43 -17.25 6.47
CA GLY A 470 29.19 -16.58 7.52
C GLY A 470 28.69 -16.90 8.92
N ARG A 471 29.41 -16.42 9.92
CA ARG A 471 29.08 -16.66 11.33
C ARG A 471 27.68 -16.21 11.71
N GLN A 472 27.15 -16.76 12.77
CA GLN A 472 25.89 -16.30 13.37
C GLN A 472 26.04 -14.84 13.84
N GLY A 473 25.01 -14.03 13.62
CA GLY A 473 24.97 -12.63 14.05
C GLY A 473 25.62 -11.62 13.10
N CYS A 474 26.21 -12.02 11.95
CA CYS A 474 26.78 -11.06 10.98
C CYS A 474 25.75 -10.34 10.10
N GLY A 475 24.44 -10.50 10.33
CA GLY A 475 23.39 -9.72 9.69
C GLY A 475 22.73 -10.35 8.46
N LYS A 476 23.04 -11.59 8.07
CA LYS A 476 22.54 -12.25 6.84
C LYS A 476 21.01 -12.22 6.69
N THR A 477 20.28 -12.75 7.67
CA THR A 477 18.80 -12.81 7.62
C THR A 477 18.18 -11.42 7.62
N ARG A 478 18.77 -10.45 8.34
CA ARG A 478 18.35 -9.04 8.30
C ARG A 478 18.54 -8.46 6.91
N PHE A 479 19.66 -8.70 6.26
CA PHE A 479 19.92 -8.24 4.89
C PHE A 479 18.88 -8.78 3.92
N CYS A 480 18.59 -10.10 3.96
CA CYS A 480 17.57 -10.70 3.10
C CYS A 480 16.20 -10.00 3.26
N LYS A 481 15.81 -9.69 4.50
CA LYS A 481 14.52 -9.07 4.80
C LYS A 481 14.42 -7.62 4.31
N ILE A 482 15.49 -6.83 4.40
CA ILE A 482 15.48 -5.44 3.98
C ILE A 482 15.63 -5.23 2.47
N LEU A 483 15.86 -6.27 1.69
CA LEU A 483 15.89 -6.18 0.23
C LEU A 483 14.53 -5.76 -0.33
N LEU A 484 13.43 -6.24 0.26
CA LEU A 484 12.09 -5.77 -0.13
C LEU A 484 11.77 -4.42 0.52
N PRO A 485 11.13 -3.51 -0.24
CA PRO A 485 10.64 -2.25 0.30
C PRO A 485 9.57 -2.51 1.38
N PRO A 486 9.33 -1.55 2.29
CA PRO A 486 8.35 -1.69 3.36
C PRO A 486 6.96 -2.16 2.87
N GLU A 487 6.51 -1.66 1.72
CA GLU A 487 5.20 -1.93 1.12
C GLU A 487 5.06 -3.38 0.61
N LEU A 488 6.18 -4.05 0.31
CA LEU A 488 6.20 -5.43 -0.19
C LEU A 488 6.71 -6.44 0.85
N ARG A 489 6.97 -6.05 2.09
CA ARG A 489 7.52 -6.94 3.13
C ARG A 489 6.59 -8.08 3.52
N ASP A 490 5.29 -7.93 3.35
CA ASP A 490 4.32 -9.01 3.59
C ASP A 490 4.47 -10.16 2.57
N TYR A 491 5.15 -9.91 1.46
CA TYR A 491 5.49 -10.91 0.44
C TYR A 491 6.91 -11.47 0.61
N TYR A 492 7.52 -11.30 1.78
CA TYR A 492 8.75 -11.96 2.18
C TYR A 492 8.46 -13.18 3.05
N ASN A 493 9.20 -14.30 2.84
CA ASN A 493 9.11 -15.47 3.68
C ASN A 493 10.51 -16.06 3.95
N ASP A 494 10.74 -16.52 5.18
CA ASP A 494 11.97 -17.24 5.62
C ASP A 494 11.69 -18.66 6.13
N LYS A 495 10.45 -19.16 5.94
CA LYS A 495 10.02 -20.49 6.40
C LYS A 495 9.56 -21.34 5.22
N LEU A 496 10.49 -22.02 4.58
CA LEU A 496 10.18 -22.93 3.48
C LEU A 496 9.99 -24.36 4.00
N HIS A 497 8.78 -24.91 3.85
CA HIS A 497 8.45 -26.29 4.24
C HIS A 497 8.39 -27.20 3.02
N PHE A 498 9.32 -28.16 2.92
CA PHE A 498 9.44 -29.09 1.78
C PHE A 498 8.51 -30.31 1.83
N LYS A 499 7.55 -30.36 2.75
CA LYS A 499 6.76 -31.59 3.00
C LYS A 499 5.63 -31.83 1.98
N ASN A 500 5.13 -30.79 1.31
CA ASN A 500 3.98 -30.88 0.43
C ASN A 500 4.25 -30.10 -0.84
N GLU A 501 4.18 -30.78 -2.00
CA GLU A 501 4.40 -30.18 -3.32
C GLU A 501 3.36 -29.07 -3.62
N PHE A 502 2.14 -29.23 -3.15
CA PHE A 502 1.09 -28.22 -3.32
C PHE A 502 1.45 -26.91 -2.61
N ASP A 503 1.93 -26.98 -1.36
CA ASP A 503 2.35 -25.81 -0.60
C ASP A 503 3.54 -25.11 -1.25
N LEU A 504 4.47 -25.88 -1.84
CA LEU A 504 5.61 -25.35 -2.58
C LEU A 504 5.19 -24.58 -3.84
N ASN A 505 4.15 -25.05 -4.53
CA ASN A 505 3.59 -24.34 -5.69
C ASN A 505 2.93 -23.03 -5.28
N ILE A 506 2.18 -23.01 -4.17
CA ILE A 506 1.58 -21.78 -3.60
C ILE A 506 2.69 -20.81 -3.23
N VAL A 507 3.76 -21.26 -2.62
CA VAL A 507 4.91 -20.43 -2.24
C VAL A 507 5.47 -19.67 -3.44
N LEU A 508 5.60 -20.31 -4.61
CA LEU A 508 6.11 -19.67 -5.84
C LEU A 508 5.22 -18.53 -6.35
N THR A 509 3.94 -18.55 -6.03
CA THR A 509 2.97 -17.55 -6.49
C THR A 509 2.73 -16.44 -5.48
N SER A 510 2.85 -16.75 -4.17
CA SER A 510 2.38 -15.87 -3.09
C SER A 510 3.44 -14.95 -2.51
N PHE A 511 4.72 -15.21 -2.77
CA PHE A 511 5.82 -14.41 -2.23
C PHE A 511 6.69 -13.80 -3.33
N ALA A 512 7.21 -12.61 -3.06
CA ALA A 512 8.13 -11.91 -3.94
C ALA A 512 9.58 -12.37 -3.73
N LEU A 513 9.93 -12.65 -2.47
CA LEU A 513 11.27 -13.09 -2.07
C LEU A 513 11.19 -14.13 -0.94
N ILE A 514 11.91 -15.23 -1.13
CA ILE A 514 12.07 -16.27 -0.11
C ILE A 514 13.52 -16.37 0.30
N ASN A 515 13.76 -16.28 1.60
CA ASN A 515 15.03 -16.63 2.20
C ASN A 515 15.01 -18.10 2.64
N ILE A 516 15.89 -18.92 2.07
CA ILE A 516 16.15 -20.28 2.53
C ILE A 516 17.09 -20.16 3.72
N ASP A 517 16.52 -19.91 4.90
CA ASP A 517 17.30 -19.78 6.12
C ASP A 517 17.84 -21.14 6.54
N GLU A 518 19.05 -21.16 7.13
CA GLU A 518 19.74 -22.39 7.48
C GLU A 518 19.82 -23.41 6.32
N PHE A 519 20.26 -22.96 5.16
CA PHE A 519 20.36 -23.78 3.94
C PHE A 519 21.08 -25.12 4.16
N ASP A 520 22.04 -25.19 5.07
CA ASP A 520 22.79 -26.38 5.45
C ASP A 520 21.92 -27.50 6.08
N LYS A 521 20.74 -27.17 6.59
CA LYS A 521 19.78 -28.14 7.11
C LYS A 521 18.95 -28.84 6.04
N THR A 522 19.04 -28.39 4.78
CA THR A 522 18.33 -29.02 3.67
C THR A 522 18.95 -30.39 3.34
N THR A 523 18.10 -31.42 3.25
CA THR A 523 18.52 -32.77 2.85
C THR A 523 18.79 -32.84 1.34
N ASN A 524 19.48 -33.90 0.89
CA ASN A 524 19.74 -34.11 -0.54
C ASN A 524 18.43 -34.12 -1.38
N SER A 525 17.37 -34.79 -0.90
CA SER A 525 16.08 -34.82 -1.55
C SER A 525 15.43 -33.45 -1.62
N GLN A 526 15.55 -32.63 -0.58
CA GLN A 526 15.03 -31.25 -0.59
C GLN A 526 15.82 -30.35 -1.54
N GLN A 527 17.12 -30.54 -1.69
CA GLN A 527 17.93 -29.81 -2.66
C GLN A 527 17.53 -30.15 -4.12
N ILE A 528 17.14 -31.40 -4.40
CA ILE A 528 16.59 -31.77 -5.72
C ILE A 528 15.29 -31.02 -6.00
N VAL A 529 14.36 -30.98 -5.03
CA VAL A 529 13.12 -30.22 -5.13
C VAL A 529 13.40 -28.73 -5.33
N LEU A 530 14.35 -28.20 -4.57
CA LEU A 530 14.76 -26.80 -4.67
C LEU A 530 15.26 -26.45 -6.10
N LYS A 531 16.07 -27.34 -6.72
CA LYS A 531 16.52 -27.14 -8.10
C LYS A 531 15.35 -27.00 -9.09
N TYR A 532 14.33 -27.83 -8.93
CA TYR A 532 13.11 -27.73 -9.71
C TYR A 532 12.42 -26.36 -9.49
N LEU A 533 12.22 -25.96 -8.23
CA LEU A 533 11.59 -24.69 -7.86
C LEU A 533 12.37 -23.49 -8.41
N LEU A 534 13.70 -23.51 -8.37
CA LEU A 534 14.54 -22.42 -8.87
C LEU A 534 14.43 -22.26 -10.40
N SER A 535 14.21 -23.35 -11.13
CA SER A 535 14.22 -23.33 -12.60
C SER A 535 12.84 -23.15 -13.25
N SER A 536 11.74 -23.37 -12.49
CA SER A 536 10.38 -23.28 -13.03
C SER A 536 10.05 -21.84 -13.44
N SER A 537 9.54 -21.63 -14.66
CA SER A 537 9.11 -20.31 -15.14
C SER A 537 7.68 -19.98 -14.75
N ASP A 538 6.82 -20.99 -14.70
CA ASP A 538 5.42 -20.89 -14.34
C ASP A 538 5.01 -22.05 -13.41
N VAL A 539 3.85 -21.95 -12.81
CA VAL A 539 3.34 -22.93 -11.86
C VAL A 539 1.96 -23.40 -12.27
N LYS A 540 1.81 -24.72 -12.42
CA LYS A 540 0.53 -25.33 -12.78
C LYS A 540 0.05 -26.22 -11.65
N PHE A 541 -1.04 -25.82 -10.99
CA PHE A 541 -1.65 -26.64 -9.96
C PHE A 541 -3.16 -26.45 -9.90
N ARG A 542 -3.84 -27.38 -9.23
CA ARG A 542 -5.27 -27.30 -8.95
C ARG A 542 -5.45 -26.70 -7.55
N PRO A 543 -6.05 -25.51 -7.43
CA PRO A 543 -6.30 -24.94 -6.09
C PRO A 543 -7.26 -25.84 -5.29
N PRO A 544 -7.25 -25.75 -3.95
CA PRO A 544 -8.20 -26.46 -3.11
C PRO A 544 -9.63 -26.19 -3.60
N TYR A 545 -10.43 -27.25 -3.68
CA TYR A 545 -11.81 -27.21 -4.21
C TYR A 545 -11.94 -26.77 -5.69
N GLY A 546 -10.85 -26.47 -6.37
CA GLY A 546 -10.86 -26.18 -7.81
C GLY A 546 -11.16 -27.42 -8.65
N LYS A 547 -11.90 -27.27 -9.75
CA LYS A 547 -12.23 -28.39 -10.67
C LYS A 547 -11.16 -28.60 -11.75
N THR A 548 -10.36 -27.57 -12.05
CA THR A 548 -9.41 -27.58 -13.16
C THR A 548 -8.01 -27.15 -12.69
N ILE A 549 -6.97 -27.69 -13.35
CA ILE A 549 -5.61 -27.18 -13.22
C ILE A 549 -5.55 -25.80 -13.88
N LYS A 550 -5.00 -24.84 -13.17
CA LYS A 550 -4.78 -23.47 -13.66
C LYS A 550 -3.27 -23.19 -13.69
N GLN A 551 -2.87 -22.38 -14.65
CA GLN A 551 -1.53 -21.83 -14.69
C GLN A 551 -1.51 -20.54 -13.89
N TYR A 552 -0.52 -20.41 -13.03
CA TYR A 552 -0.30 -19.25 -12.19
C TYR A 552 1.06 -18.65 -12.51
N ARG A 553 1.16 -17.37 -12.36
CA ARG A 553 2.41 -16.66 -12.52
C ARG A 553 3.32 -16.92 -11.33
N ARG A 554 4.60 -17.12 -11.61
CA ARG A 554 5.62 -17.14 -10.57
C ARG A 554 6.08 -15.73 -10.27
N TYR A 555 6.10 -15.35 -8.97
CA TYR A 555 6.66 -14.09 -8.49
C TYR A 555 7.97 -14.28 -7.73
N THR A 556 8.16 -15.44 -7.12
CA THR A 556 9.19 -15.70 -6.13
C THR A 556 10.59 -15.78 -6.74
N SER A 557 11.50 -14.97 -6.21
CA SER A 557 12.95 -15.18 -6.29
C SER A 557 13.49 -15.69 -4.95
N PHE A 558 14.66 -16.32 -4.98
CA PHE A 558 15.24 -16.96 -3.81
C PHE A 558 16.58 -16.31 -3.43
N ILE A 559 16.84 -16.27 -2.13
CA ILE A 559 18.11 -16.00 -1.50
C ILE A 559 18.30 -17.01 -0.37
N GLY A 560 19.52 -17.30 0.04
CA GLY A 560 19.75 -18.25 1.14
C GLY A 560 20.74 -17.73 2.16
N THR A 561 20.66 -18.26 3.37
CA THR A 561 21.61 -18.00 4.45
C THR A 561 22.09 -19.29 5.10
N THR A 562 23.34 -19.34 5.51
CA THR A 562 23.91 -20.46 6.24
C THR A 562 25.09 -20.03 7.12
N ASN A 563 25.31 -20.78 8.18
CA ASN A 563 26.51 -20.64 9.02
C ASN A 563 27.61 -21.66 8.66
N GLN A 564 27.28 -22.62 7.79
CA GLN A 564 28.22 -23.66 7.38
C GLN A 564 29.05 -23.18 6.21
N MET A 565 30.38 -23.34 6.30
CA MET A 565 31.30 -22.89 5.27
C MET A 565 31.22 -23.71 3.96
N GLN A 566 30.77 -24.97 4.04
CA GLN A 566 30.62 -25.88 2.90
C GLN A 566 29.15 -26.37 2.78
N PRO A 567 28.21 -25.52 2.39
CA PRO A 567 26.79 -25.88 2.35
C PRO A 567 26.36 -26.65 1.10
N LEU A 568 27.13 -26.57 0.01
CA LEU A 568 26.77 -27.20 -1.27
C LEU A 568 27.12 -28.68 -1.28
N VAL A 569 26.13 -29.53 -1.55
CA VAL A 569 26.33 -31.01 -1.60
C VAL A 569 26.36 -31.53 -3.02
N ASP A 570 25.91 -30.76 -4.01
CA ASP A 570 25.88 -31.20 -5.42
C ASP A 570 26.67 -30.24 -6.32
N PRO A 571 27.80 -30.66 -6.87
CA PRO A 571 28.61 -29.86 -7.77
C PRO A 571 27.87 -29.41 -9.03
N THR A 572 27.03 -30.28 -9.61
CA THR A 572 26.31 -29.99 -10.87
C THR A 572 25.20 -28.97 -10.67
N GLY A 573 24.63 -28.88 -9.47
CA GLY A 573 23.60 -27.90 -9.10
C GLY A 573 24.16 -26.54 -8.67
N SER A 574 25.46 -26.47 -8.40
CA SER A 574 26.13 -25.28 -7.86
C SER A 574 26.05 -24.06 -8.77
N ARG A 575 25.86 -24.24 -10.06
CA ARG A 575 25.66 -23.17 -11.06
C ARG A 575 24.48 -22.22 -10.79
N ARG A 576 23.59 -22.56 -9.87
CA ARG A 576 22.44 -21.73 -9.49
C ARG A 576 22.73 -20.86 -8.26
N PHE A 577 23.73 -21.24 -7.48
CA PHE A 577 24.04 -20.56 -6.23
C PHE A 577 25.26 -19.65 -6.40
N VAL A 578 25.11 -18.41 -5.96
CA VAL A 578 26.22 -17.47 -5.81
C VAL A 578 26.65 -17.49 -4.36
N CYS A 579 27.73 -18.23 -4.06
CA CYS A 579 28.25 -18.31 -2.70
C CYS A 579 28.96 -17.01 -2.33
N VAL A 580 28.45 -16.33 -1.30
CA VAL A 580 28.95 -15.05 -0.81
C VAL A 580 29.46 -15.25 0.62
N GLY A 581 30.73 -15.55 0.75
CA GLY A 581 31.37 -15.73 2.05
C GLY A 581 31.66 -14.40 2.73
N ILE A 582 31.17 -14.24 3.96
CA ILE A 582 31.43 -13.08 4.82
C ILE A 582 32.64 -13.42 5.70
N PRO A 583 33.77 -12.69 5.59
CA PRO A 583 34.96 -12.97 6.35
C PRO A 583 34.72 -12.93 7.87
N ASN A 584 35.48 -13.74 8.59
CA ASN A 584 35.39 -13.77 10.05
C ASN A 584 35.75 -12.41 10.65
N GLY A 585 34.95 -11.94 11.61
CA GLY A 585 35.12 -10.64 12.24
C GLY A 585 34.38 -9.49 11.53
N GLN A 586 33.90 -9.69 10.31
CA GLN A 586 33.13 -8.70 9.58
C GLN A 586 31.63 -8.96 9.71
N SER A 587 30.83 -7.91 9.46
CA SER A 587 29.37 -7.95 9.45
C SER A 587 28.84 -7.10 8.34
N ILE A 588 27.64 -7.42 7.87
CA ILE A 588 26.95 -6.61 6.84
C ILE A 588 26.66 -5.23 7.40
N ASP A 589 26.85 -4.22 6.56
CA ASP A 589 26.65 -2.82 6.94
C ASP A 589 25.15 -2.42 6.83
N PHE A 590 24.66 -1.80 7.91
CA PHE A 590 23.29 -1.29 8.02
C PHE A 590 23.27 0.17 8.51
N THR A 591 24.34 0.93 8.31
CA THR A 591 24.44 2.32 8.77
C THR A 591 23.49 3.24 8.05
N ASP A 592 23.33 3.05 6.74
CA ASP A 592 22.45 3.86 5.93
C ASP A 592 21.16 3.12 5.54
N ASP A 593 20.09 3.85 5.34
CA ASP A 593 18.85 3.30 4.79
C ASP A 593 19.01 2.97 3.30
N ILE A 594 18.18 2.06 2.80
CA ILE A 594 18.10 1.74 1.38
C ILE A 594 17.00 2.61 0.76
N ASP A 595 17.37 3.45 -0.22
CA ASP A 595 16.38 4.06 -1.08
C ASP A 595 15.83 3.02 -2.06
N HIS A 596 14.82 2.28 -1.61
CA HIS A 596 14.20 1.21 -2.41
C HIS A 596 13.58 1.74 -3.70
N ARG A 597 12.99 2.94 -3.67
CA ARG A 597 12.32 3.48 -4.86
C ARG A 597 13.32 3.73 -5.97
N GLN A 598 14.48 4.31 -5.68
CA GLN A 598 15.51 4.55 -6.66
C GLN A 598 16.33 3.29 -7.01
N LEU A 599 16.59 2.40 -6.03
CA LEU A 599 17.22 1.10 -6.31
C LEU A 599 16.40 0.30 -7.33
N TYR A 600 15.11 0.16 -7.12
CA TYR A 600 14.26 -0.60 -8.03
C TYR A 600 13.92 0.17 -9.31
N ALA A 601 13.94 1.51 -9.31
CA ALA A 601 13.89 2.31 -10.53
C ALA A 601 15.09 2.06 -11.43
N GLN A 602 16.31 1.98 -10.86
CA GLN A 602 17.53 1.56 -11.57
C GLN A 602 17.36 0.18 -12.19
N VAL A 603 16.99 -0.82 -11.38
CA VAL A 603 16.82 -2.20 -11.84
C VAL A 603 15.75 -2.30 -12.94
N LEU A 604 14.62 -1.61 -12.76
CA LEU A 604 13.51 -1.58 -13.72
C LEU A 604 13.97 -0.96 -15.06
N GLN A 605 14.71 0.15 -15.00
CA GLN A 605 15.25 0.80 -16.20
C GLN A 605 16.19 -0.13 -16.98
N MET A 606 17.08 -0.85 -16.29
CA MET A 606 17.99 -1.83 -16.91
C MET A 606 17.22 -2.99 -17.58
N VAL A 607 16.16 -3.50 -16.94
CA VAL A 607 15.30 -4.54 -17.51
C VAL A 607 14.53 -4.01 -18.72
N ILE A 608 14.03 -2.76 -18.69
CA ILE A 608 13.30 -2.14 -19.80
C ILE A 608 14.23 -1.88 -21.00
N SER A 609 15.47 -1.45 -20.73
CA SER A 609 16.46 -1.24 -21.80
C SER A 609 16.97 -2.54 -22.44
N GLY A 610 16.56 -3.70 -21.89
CA GLY A 610 16.89 -5.00 -22.46
C GLY A 610 18.28 -5.50 -22.09
N GLU A 611 18.85 -5.01 -21.00
CA GLU A 611 20.11 -5.51 -20.47
C GLU A 611 19.99 -6.98 -20.08
N ARG A 612 21.07 -7.75 -20.32
CA ARG A 612 21.14 -9.17 -20.00
C ARG A 612 21.19 -9.38 -18.48
N TYR A 613 20.42 -10.33 -17.98
CA TYR A 613 20.38 -10.68 -16.55
C TYR A 613 20.50 -12.19 -16.30
N TRP A 614 21.06 -12.93 -17.24
CA TRP A 614 21.39 -14.35 -17.09
C TRP A 614 22.88 -14.56 -17.34
N LEU A 615 23.43 -15.65 -16.79
CA LEU A 615 24.82 -16.02 -16.99
C LEU A 615 25.00 -16.77 -18.31
N GLU A 616 26.10 -16.48 -19.01
CA GLU A 616 26.55 -17.26 -20.15
C GLU A 616 27.41 -18.46 -19.70
N ASP A 617 27.66 -19.43 -20.60
CA ASP A 617 28.37 -20.66 -20.25
C ASP A 617 29.75 -20.40 -19.64
N SER A 618 30.48 -19.38 -20.09
CA SER A 618 31.79 -18.97 -19.52
C SER A 618 31.63 -18.46 -18.09
N GLU A 619 30.64 -17.62 -17.82
CA GLU A 619 30.34 -17.07 -16.49
C GLU A 619 29.81 -18.16 -15.54
N ILE A 620 29.04 -19.14 -16.06
CA ILE A 620 28.62 -20.31 -15.30
C ILE A 620 29.84 -21.15 -14.89
N ALA A 621 30.78 -21.38 -15.82
CA ALA A 621 32.01 -22.12 -15.50
C ALA A 621 32.88 -21.39 -14.47
N GLU A 622 32.91 -20.06 -14.52
CA GLU A 622 33.59 -19.24 -13.52
C GLU A 622 32.92 -19.30 -12.16
N LEU A 623 31.60 -19.10 -12.09
CA LEU A 623 30.82 -19.24 -10.86
C LEU A 623 31.00 -20.63 -10.23
N MET A 624 31.03 -21.69 -11.04
CA MET A 624 31.26 -23.04 -10.53
C MET A 624 32.64 -23.20 -9.90
N ARG A 625 33.71 -22.61 -10.49
CA ARG A 625 35.06 -22.58 -9.90
C ARG A 625 35.08 -21.79 -8.59
N GLU A 626 34.43 -20.62 -8.55
CA GLU A 626 34.31 -19.81 -7.35
C GLU A 626 33.54 -20.50 -6.22
N ASN A 627 32.63 -21.39 -6.55
CA ASN A 627 31.88 -22.21 -5.62
C ASN A 627 32.63 -23.45 -5.08
N GLU A 628 33.76 -23.85 -5.67
CA GLU A 628 34.53 -25.03 -5.23
C GLU A 628 34.87 -25.01 -3.73
N PRO A 629 35.32 -23.90 -3.11
CA PRO A 629 35.60 -23.87 -1.69
C PRO A 629 34.39 -24.13 -0.79
N TYR A 630 33.19 -23.89 -1.30
CA TYR A 630 31.91 -24.01 -0.58
C TYR A 630 31.23 -25.37 -0.80
N GLN A 631 31.86 -26.26 -1.57
CA GLN A 631 31.35 -27.62 -1.76
C GLN A 631 31.68 -28.49 -0.58
N ARG A 632 30.67 -29.20 -0.10
CA ARG A 632 30.83 -30.14 1.00
C ARG A 632 31.61 -31.35 0.54
N THR A 633 32.77 -31.56 1.13
CA THR A 633 33.50 -32.78 1.00
C THR A 633 32.81 -33.79 1.93
N VAL A 634 31.92 -34.62 1.41
CA VAL A 634 31.31 -35.68 2.21
C VAL A 634 32.40 -36.64 2.61
N ALA A 635 32.58 -36.82 3.90
CA ALA A 635 33.56 -37.76 4.41
C ALA A 635 33.23 -39.15 3.86
N LEU A 636 34.24 -39.87 3.35
CA LEU A 636 34.09 -41.22 2.81
C LEU A 636 33.24 -42.12 3.72
N GLU A 637 33.38 -41.92 5.02
CA GLU A 637 32.62 -42.64 6.05
C GLU A 637 31.11 -42.32 6.02
N GLU A 638 30.70 -41.09 5.70
CA GLU A 638 29.29 -40.73 5.53
C GLU A 638 28.70 -41.36 4.26
N MET A 639 29.47 -41.38 3.16
CA MET A 639 29.07 -42.08 1.93
C MET A 639 28.89 -43.57 2.17
N ILE A 640 29.80 -44.22 2.92
CA ILE A 640 29.69 -45.62 3.33
C ILE A 640 28.41 -45.81 4.17
N ALA A 641 28.19 -44.95 5.17
CA ALA A 641 27.02 -45.02 6.05
C ALA A 641 25.69 -44.83 5.33
N GLU A 642 25.63 -43.94 4.33
CA GLU A 642 24.42 -43.72 3.51
C GLU A 642 24.15 -44.87 2.56
N THR A 643 25.19 -45.45 1.98
CA THR A 643 25.03 -46.44 0.91
C THR A 643 24.88 -47.84 1.43
N PHE A 644 25.54 -48.18 2.53
CA PHE A 644 25.61 -49.54 3.01
C PHE A 644 25.18 -49.69 4.48
N ARG A 645 24.61 -50.86 4.78
CA ARG A 645 24.33 -51.29 6.16
C ARG A 645 24.91 -52.69 6.41
N LYS A 646 25.08 -53.06 7.69
CA LYS A 646 25.35 -54.43 8.04
C LYS A 646 24.20 -55.33 7.66
N PRO A 647 24.42 -56.36 6.81
CA PRO A 647 23.35 -57.27 6.45
C PRO A 647 22.96 -58.15 7.63
N LYS A 648 21.67 -58.53 7.72
CA LYS A 648 21.22 -59.67 8.54
C LYS A 648 21.65 -60.98 7.87
N GLU A 649 21.54 -62.09 8.57
CA GLU A 649 21.89 -63.39 7.99
C GLU A 649 21.13 -63.60 6.67
N ASN A 650 21.86 -63.93 5.60
CA ASN A 650 21.40 -64.19 4.22
C ASN A 650 20.93 -62.98 3.38
N GLU A 651 21.13 -61.72 3.85
CA GLU A 651 20.72 -60.53 3.06
C GLU A 651 21.86 -59.83 2.31
N GLY A 652 23.09 -60.15 2.59
CA GLY A 652 24.28 -59.45 2.06
C GLY A 652 24.86 -60.10 0.81
N ARG A 653 25.72 -59.37 0.14
CA ARG A 653 26.65 -59.93 -0.88
C ARG A 653 28.07 -59.42 -0.62
N TRP A 654 29.05 -60.12 -1.20
CA TRP A 654 30.43 -59.67 -1.19
C TRP A 654 30.64 -58.59 -2.23
N TRP A 655 31.23 -57.47 -1.81
CA TRP A 655 31.52 -56.30 -2.65
C TRP A 655 33.04 -56.08 -2.66
N GLY A 656 33.62 -56.03 -3.87
CA GLY A 656 35.01 -55.63 -4.04
C GLY A 656 35.19 -54.11 -3.90
N THR A 657 36.36 -53.65 -3.46
CA THR A 657 36.64 -52.20 -3.34
C THR A 657 36.47 -51.44 -4.62
N SER A 658 36.84 -52.03 -5.78
CA SER A 658 36.63 -51.39 -7.11
C SER A 658 35.16 -51.26 -7.47
N GLU A 659 34.34 -52.27 -7.10
CA GLU A 659 32.90 -52.26 -7.32
C GLU A 659 32.22 -51.18 -6.46
N ILE A 660 32.64 -51.02 -5.21
CA ILE A 660 32.16 -49.97 -4.31
C ILE A 660 32.54 -48.56 -4.87
N LEU A 661 33.77 -48.41 -5.37
CA LEU A 661 34.20 -47.16 -5.99
C LEU A 661 33.35 -46.81 -7.22
N SER A 662 33.09 -47.79 -8.09
CA SER A 662 32.22 -47.60 -9.27
C SER A 662 30.80 -47.20 -8.87
N LEU A 663 30.28 -47.82 -7.80
CA LEU A 663 28.96 -47.44 -7.26
C LEU A 663 28.98 -46.00 -6.72
N PHE A 664 30.03 -45.58 -6.02
CA PHE A 664 30.15 -44.22 -5.52
C PHE A 664 30.26 -43.21 -6.65
N VAL A 665 30.99 -43.51 -7.72
CA VAL A 665 31.03 -42.66 -8.94
C VAL A 665 29.63 -42.51 -9.56
N SER A 666 28.86 -43.58 -9.59
CA SER A 666 27.49 -43.51 -10.19
C SER A 666 26.48 -42.82 -9.28
N LYS A 667 26.63 -42.96 -7.95
CA LYS A 667 25.66 -42.44 -6.96
C LYS A 667 25.95 -41.04 -6.49
N TYR A 668 27.23 -40.65 -6.45
CA TYR A 668 27.68 -39.36 -5.95
C TYR A 668 28.43 -38.60 -7.07
N THR A 669 27.78 -37.69 -7.71
CA THR A 669 28.31 -36.90 -8.86
C THR A 669 29.56 -36.09 -8.51
N TYR A 670 29.83 -35.87 -7.20
CA TYR A 670 30.97 -35.15 -6.67
C TYR A 670 32.11 -36.08 -6.20
N PHE A 671 31.96 -37.40 -6.37
CA PHE A 671 32.98 -38.36 -5.95
C PHE A 671 34.06 -38.47 -7.02
N ASP A 672 35.28 -38.04 -6.66
CA ASP A 672 36.45 -38.11 -7.52
C ASP A 672 37.19 -39.41 -7.27
N ALA A 673 36.98 -40.40 -8.13
CA ALA A 673 37.60 -41.71 -8.04
C ALA A 673 39.13 -41.68 -8.22
N GLU A 674 39.66 -40.66 -8.94
CA GLU A 674 41.11 -40.50 -9.16
C GLU A 674 41.84 -40.14 -7.89
N LYS A 675 41.20 -39.39 -6.99
CA LYS A 675 41.72 -39.01 -5.67
C LYS A 675 41.51 -40.07 -4.58
N MET A 676 40.84 -41.19 -4.91
CA MET A 676 40.45 -42.21 -3.97
C MET A 676 41.16 -43.53 -4.27
N SER A 677 42.15 -43.90 -3.46
CA SER A 677 42.78 -45.23 -3.59
C SER A 677 41.94 -46.32 -2.95
N PRO A 678 41.96 -47.58 -3.51
CA PRO A 678 41.28 -48.73 -2.89
C PRO A 678 41.71 -48.96 -1.46
N ASN A 679 42.99 -48.66 -1.13
CA ASN A 679 43.53 -48.77 0.25
C ASN A 679 42.88 -47.77 1.22
N LYS A 680 42.57 -46.55 0.77
CA LYS A 680 41.91 -45.56 1.60
C LYS A 680 40.45 -45.94 1.87
N LEU A 681 39.74 -46.43 0.86
CA LEU A 681 38.40 -47.00 1.00
C LEU A 681 38.40 -48.21 1.94
N GLY A 682 39.34 -49.13 1.78
CA GLY A 682 39.49 -50.31 2.64
C GLY A 682 39.72 -49.96 4.12
N ARG A 683 40.53 -48.93 4.40
CA ARG A 683 40.73 -48.44 5.78
C ARG A 683 39.44 -47.87 6.36
N ALA A 684 38.66 -47.11 5.58
CA ALA A 684 37.39 -46.55 6.02
C ALA A 684 36.35 -47.66 6.32
N LEU A 685 36.23 -48.67 5.45
CA LEU A 685 35.35 -49.83 5.65
C LEU A 685 35.74 -50.69 6.85
N ASN A 686 37.01 -50.78 7.14
CA ASN A 686 37.54 -51.49 8.30
C ASN A 686 37.59 -50.66 9.59
N SER A 687 37.16 -49.41 9.55
CA SER A 687 37.16 -48.54 10.74
C SER A 687 36.27 -49.13 11.84
N TYR A 688 36.60 -48.83 13.11
CA TYR A 688 35.81 -49.26 14.26
C TYR A 688 34.32 -48.82 14.18
N LYS A 689 34.04 -47.78 13.41
CA LYS A 689 32.72 -47.23 13.21
C LYS A 689 31.81 -48.15 12.40
N PHE A 690 32.37 -48.88 11.43
CA PHE A 690 31.60 -49.78 10.58
C PHE A 690 31.79 -51.26 10.93
N ASN A 691 33.03 -51.71 11.11
CA ASN A 691 33.40 -53.08 11.44
C ASN A 691 32.59 -54.08 10.58
N PHE A 692 32.66 -53.94 9.26
CA PHE A 692 32.04 -54.86 8.32
C PHE A 692 32.83 -56.17 8.24
N LYS A 693 32.13 -57.26 8.03
CA LYS A 693 32.81 -58.58 7.79
C LYS A 693 33.54 -58.50 6.45
N HIS A 694 34.83 -58.83 6.43
CA HIS A 694 35.64 -58.79 5.20
C HIS A 694 36.40 -60.10 5.02
N ARG A 695 36.82 -60.34 3.77
CA ARG A 695 37.69 -61.45 3.37
C ARG A 695 38.66 -60.92 2.30
N VAL A 696 39.74 -61.71 2.09
CA VAL A 696 40.68 -61.45 1.00
C VAL A 696 40.59 -62.60 0.00
N VAL A 697 40.31 -62.30 -1.26
CA VAL A 697 40.23 -63.27 -2.36
C VAL A 697 41.16 -62.77 -3.47
N ASN A 698 42.13 -63.65 -3.84
CA ASN A 698 43.14 -63.30 -4.87
C ASN A 698 43.87 -61.97 -4.62
N GLY A 699 44.18 -61.67 -3.34
CA GLY A 699 44.87 -60.40 -2.98
C GLY A 699 43.98 -59.15 -2.93
N LEU A 700 42.67 -59.25 -3.24
CA LEU A 700 41.71 -58.14 -3.20
C LEU A 700 40.82 -58.30 -1.96
N SER A 701 40.54 -57.16 -1.30
CA SER A 701 39.63 -57.12 -0.14
C SER A 701 38.17 -57.01 -0.63
N GLU A 702 37.35 -57.94 -0.10
CA GLU A 702 35.89 -57.92 -0.30
C GLU A 702 35.18 -57.74 1.05
N TYR A 703 34.06 -57.01 1.03
CA TYR A 703 33.28 -56.68 2.21
C TYR A 703 31.86 -57.21 2.09
N TRP A 704 31.34 -57.80 3.19
CA TRP A 704 29.98 -58.31 3.26
C TRP A 704 29.03 -57.19 3.60
N LEU A 705 28.34 -56.66 2.60
CA LEU A 705 27.52 -55.47 2.69
C LEU A 705 26.13 -55.69 2.11
N LYS A 706 25.17 -54.90 2.60
CA LYS A 706 23.85 -54.72 1.99
C LYS A 706 23.69 -53.25 1.61
N GLU A 707 23.39 -52.99 0.37
CA GLU A 707 23.00 -51.67 -0.09
C GLU A 707 21.66 -51.29 0.55
N LYS A 708 21.53 -50.05 0.98
CA LYS A 708 20.31 -49.50 1.62
C LYS A 708 19.17 -49.25 0.65
#